data_ff08d47ee547f2dfddd8ae2c9683ff61
#
_entry.id   ff08d47ee547f2dfddd8ae2c9683ff61
#
_cell.length_a   1.000
_cell.length_b   1.000
_cell.length_c   1.000
_cell.angle_alpha   90.00
_cell.angle_beta   90.00
_cell.angle_gamma   90.00
#
_symmetry.space_group_name_H-M   'P 1'
#
loop_
_entity.id
_entity.type
_entity.pdbx_description
1 polymer ?
#
loop_
_entity_poly.entity_id
_entity_poly.type
_entity_poly.pdbx_seq_one_letter_code
_entity_poly.pdbx_strand_id
1 'polypeptide(L)'
;MEKMRAFKLNALAISLVIGLSACGSDKNETQVPEEVGSHVPSPDWRDQIIYFLMIDRFNDGETANNDQGTGEYDPSSEKKFSGGDLAGVEQKIDYIQGLGATAVWTTPPVANQWWDPAQNYGGYHGYWARDLQKVDEHFGDLKSYQTLAKSLHAKGMYLIQDVVVNHLGNFFTYSGTYDPATPCQGFELIPGALAAGQSLPAPLAQNDCNNSSDFTAAIYHWTPAIKDHNDATQELTYQLSDLDDLNTSTPAVLDYLKQSYRYWIDTVGVDAFRVDTVKFVDHDFYYDFFHANDGILAAAEKTGRTDFLSLGEIFEASSAYHTEGEEKLIAYLGTKEKPELASVLNFPLQATMTQVFAGGKPTAELGFRLRKMMEMYPDPYRLGNFIENHDMARLLSQGNPDDLKQALFTMLTLPGIPVIYQGTEQAFTGYRDSMFAGGYREDGQQLDSFNTQSAMYQFIQQLAQLRHDNKVLSRGDLTILAEDKAGAGAFAYRRHLEDAEALVILNTASQPVLLNQMATGLAAGTRLKVLSQLNGDTLPLSLVTGENGVLTLALPAKSAVLLESDGAGELPPVDTSMTLTTELAGQTLGADLPLQGTGTPGSTIKLVVDGELDSATDVVVGSDGQWQSTLSVRHFAMGTQEHRLALYNAAQGSSLADITFQTQLAYPETAALTLDDSGDGINGSAGPQGSYSLPQDASFDKAQSQLAIEAARLYHAGSNVRLSLTMANLTDTWVPTNGFDHVGFSIFIHLPQQAGGNTLLPKIRANMPDGETWQRQVVAFGWQNSLYSSEGATASQFGTPISPAPTITVDKASRTVHFDFPSASLGRPESLDGIKFYVTTWDLDGLSSSYRPLQAELGPWNFAGGTDQDALIWDDTPLLSLSEK
;
A
#
# COMPACT_ATOMS: atom_id res chain seq x y z
N MET A 1 -51.38 -39.70 -12.72
CA MET A 1 -52.57 -39.00 -13.22
C MET A 1 -52.14 -37.56 -13.39
N GLU A 2 -51.77 -37.26 -14.62
CA GLU A 2 -52.37 -36.42 -15.63
C GLU A 2 -52.46 -34.93 -15.16
N LYS A 3 -51.95 -33.92 -15.86
CA LYS A 3 -51.94 -33.64 -17.32
C LYS A 3 -50.83 -32.67 -17.70
N MET A 4 -50.15 -33.02 -18.78
CA MET A 4 -49.38 -32.13 -19.67
C MET A 4 -50.28 -31.07 -20.31
N ARG A 5 -49.69 -29.89 -20.65
CA ARG A 5 -50.03 -29.13 -21.87
C ARG A 5 -48.81 -28.38 -22.38
N ALA A 6 -48.37 -28.79 -23.53
CA ALA A 6 -47.44 -28.14 -24.43
C ALA A 6 -48.12 -26.98 -25.18
N PHE A 7 -47.35 -25.94 -25.54
CA PHE A 7 -47.71 -25.03 -26.64
C PHE A 7 -46.52 -24.83 -27.58
N LYS A 8 -46.87 -24.84 -28.86
CA LYS A 8 -46.06 -25.09 -30.04
C LYS A 8 -45.26 -23.87 -30.53
N LEU A 9 -44.16 -24.17 -31.24
CA LEU A 9 -43.42 -23.37 -32.21
C LEU A 9 -44.33 -22.77 -33.29
N ASN A 10 -43.94 -21.59 -33.78
CA ASN A 10 -44.17 -21.22 -35.19
C ASN A 10 -42.90 -20.59 -35.75
N ALA A 11 -42.28 -21.31 -36.68
CA ALA A 11 -41.25 -20.83 -37.58
C ALA A 11 -41.94 -20.19 -38.81
N LEU A 12 -41.42 -19.10 -39.31
CA LEU A 12 -41.77 -18.59 -40.65
C LEU A 12 -40.46 -18.33 -41.41
N ALA A 13 -40.25 -19.18 -42.39
CA ALA A 13 -39.22 -19.03 -43.41
C ALA A 13 -39.81 -18.21 -44.57
N ILE A 14 -38.98 -17.30 -45.13
CA ILE A 14 -39.23 -16.73 -46.45
C ILE A 14 -37.98 -16.83 -47.29
N SER A 15 -38.16 -17.40 -48.50
CA SER A 15 -37.16 -17.83 -49.43
C SER A 15 -36.72 -16.73 -50.41
N LEU A 16 -35.47 -16.73 -50.72
CA LEU A 16 -34.69 -16.65 -51.97
C LEU A 16 -35.41 -16.08 -53.22
N VAL A 17 -34.80 -15.05 -53.83
CA VAL A 17 -34.81 -14.85 -55.30
C VAL A 17 -33.41 -14.47 -55.75
N ILE A 18 -32.84 -15.29 -56.62
CA ILE A 18 -31.58 -15.12 -57.36
C ILE A 18 -31.84 -14.25 -58.59
N GLY A 19 -30.99 -13.29 -58.85
CA GLY A 19 -30.95 -12.57 -60.14
C GLY A 19 -29.51 -12.30 -60.54
N LEU A 20 -28.93 -13.13 -61.39
CA LEU A 20 -27.68 -12.90 -62.09
C LEU A 20 -27.85 -11.86 -63.21
N SER A 21 -26.95 -10.88 -63.24
CA SER A 21 -26.51 -10.28 -64.52
C SER A 21 -25.11 -9.74 -64.38
N ALA A 22 -24.29 -10.11 -65.32
CA ALA A 22 -22.84 -9.91 -65.38
C ALA A 22 -22.43 -8.63 -66.11
N CYS A 23 -21.13 -8.27 -65.87
CA CYS A 23 -20.21 -7.49 -66.68
C CYS A 23 -20.10 -5.98 -66.43
N GLY A 24 -18.91 -5.62 -66.03
CA GLY A 24 -18.30 -4.29 -66.18
C GLY A 24 -17.19 -3.98 -65.19
N SER A 25 -15.98 -4.23 -65.65
CA SER A 25 -14.73 -3.88 -64.94
C SER A 25 -14.60 -2.40 -64.63
N ASP A 26 -14.30 -2.05 -63.37
CA ASP A 26 -13.23 -1.09 -63.08
C ASP A 26 -12.82 -1.22 -61.60
N LYS A 27 -11.53 -1.46 -61.42
CA LYS A 27 -10.87 -1.55 -60.14
C LYS A 27 -10.76 -0.18 -59.49
N ASN A 28 -11.48 0.07 -58.42
CA ASN A 28 -11.05 0.87 -57.30
C ASN A 28 -11.48 0.08 -56.05
N GLU A 29 -10.59 -0.71 -55.53
CA GLU A 29 -10.68 -1.20 -54.17
C GLU A 29 -10.55 0.02 -53.22
N THR A 30 -11.65 0.64 -52.87
CA THR A 30 -11.77 1.34 -51.60
C THR A 30 -11.60 0.28 -50.51
N GLN A 31 -10.41 0.20 -49.92
CA GLN A 31 -10.24 -0.46 -48.65
C GLN A 31 -11.29 0.11 -47.71
N VAL A 32 -12.28 -0.72 -47.36
CA VAL A 32 -13.11 -0.50 -46.19
C VAL A 32 -12.12 -0.48 -45.01
N PRO A 33 -12.06 0.56 -44.19
CA PRO A 33 -11.22 0.53 -43.00
C PRO A 33 -11.61 -0.73 -42.23
N GLU A 34 -10.64 -1.59 -41.95
CA GLU A 34 -10.78 -2.70 -41.05
C GLU A 34 -11.40 -2.14 -39.76
N GLU A 35 -12.56 -2.64 -39.32
CA GLU A 35 -13.26 -2.17 -38.12
C GLU A 35 -12.28 -2.25 -36.95
N VAL A 36 -11.80 -1.10 -36.55
CA VAL A 36 -10.96 -0.94 -35.34
C VAL A 36 -11.79 -1.43 -34.16
N GLY A 37 -11.34 -2.48 -33.54
CA GLY A 37 -11.80 -3.17 -32.33
C GLY A 37 -13.29 -3.06 -31.95
N SER A 38 -13.89 -4.18 -31.64
CA SER A 38 -15.27 -4.20 -31.12
C SER A 38 -15.38 -3.21 -29.95
N HIS A 39 -16.08 -2.10 -30.16
CA HIS A 39 -16.33 -1.10 -29.13
C HIS A 39 -17.19 -1.72 -28.03
N VAL A 40 -16.72 -1.67 -26.79
CA VAL A 40 -17.50 -1.93 -25.59
C VAL A 40 -17.94 -0.58 -25.04
N PRO A 41 -19.22 -0.35 -24.73
CA PRO A 41 -19.68 0.89 -24.13
C PRO A 41 -18.89 1.19 -22.84
N SER A 42 -18.58 2.46 -22.59
CA SER A 42 -17.91 2.86 -21.34
C SER A 42 -18.69 2.34 -20.13
N PRO A 43 -17.99 1.79 -19.11
CA PRO A 43 -18.64 1.26 -17.93
C PRO A 43 -19.05 2.40 -16.97
N ASP A 44 -19.86 2.05 -15.99
CA ASP A 44 -19.80 2.77 -14.72
C ASP A 44 -18.54 2.30 -13.97
N TRP A 45 -17.54 3.15 -13.92
CA TRP A 45 -16.24 2.81 -13.30
C TRP A 45 -16.34 2.45 -11.82
N ARG A 46 -17.35 2.93 -11.09
CA ARG A 46 -17.61 2.58 -9.69
C ARG A 46 -17.83 1.08 -9.47
N ASP A 47 -18.33 0.40 -10.50
CA ASP A 47 -18.64 -1.03 -10.45
C ASP A 47 -17.47 -1.92 -10.92
N GLN A 48 -16.37 -1.32 -11.39
CA GLN A 48 -15.25 -2.05 -11.93
C GLN A 48 -14.26 -2.48 -10.85
N ILE A 49 -13.51 -3.54 -11.14
CA ILE A 49 -12.37 -4.02 -10.38
C ILE A 49 -11.20 -4.09 -11.36
N ILE A 50 -10.13 -3.37 -11.07
CA ILE A 50 -8.95 -3.28 -11.93
C ILE A 50 -7.92 -4.32 -11.49
N TYR A 51 -7.38 -5.06 -12.44
CA TYR A 51 -6.17 -5.87 -12.26
C TYR A 51 -5.00 -5.14 -12.90
N PHE A 52 -4.04 -4.73 -12.08
CA PHE A 52 -2.82 -4.06 -12.50
C PHE A 52 -1.68 -5.06 -12.68
N LEU A 53 -0.96 -4.99 -13.79
CA LEU A 53 0.16 -5.86 -14.09
C LEU A 53 1.34 -5.14 -14.75
N MET A 54 2.55 -5.64 -14.48
CA MET A 54 3.76 -5.28 -15.21
C MET A 54 3.92 -6.24 -16.39
N ILE A 55 3.95 -5.73 -17.63
CA ILE A 55 4.00 -6.55 -18.84
C ILE A 55 5.17 -7.55 -18.78
N ASP A 56 6.40 -7.06 -18.53
CA ASP A 56 7.62 -7.88 -18.45
C ASP A 56 7.59 -8.98 -17.37
N ARG A 57 6.80 -8.79 -16.32
CA ARG A 57 6.78 -9.68 -15.15
C ARG A 57 5.53 -10.55 -15.08
N PHE A 58 4.62 -10.43 -16.04
CA PHE A 58 3.34 -11.14 -15.96
C PHE A 58 3.38 -12.51 -16.60
N ASN A 59 3.58 -12.62 -17.91
CA ASN A 59 3.69 -13.90 -18.61
C ASN A 59 4.43 -13.76 -19.95
N ASP A 60 5.34 -14.70 -20.25
CA ASP A 60 6.05 -14.80 -21.51
C ASP A 60 5.20 -15.58 -22.52
N GLY A 61 4.69 -14.88 -23.52
CA GLY A 61 3.82 -15.46 -24.56
C GLY A 61 4.56 -15.73 -25.88
N GLU A 62 5.64 -15.00 -26.15
CA GLU A 62 6.42 -15.06 -27.39
C GLU A 62 7.92 -14.94 -27.10
N THR A 63 8.58 -16.05 -26.87
CA THR A 63 10.00 -16.09 -26.47
C THR A 63 10.97 -15.48 -27.49
N ALA A 64 10.52 -15.22 -28.73
CA ALA A 64 11.36 -14.65 -29.79
C ALA A 64 11.64 -13.15 -29.61
N ASN A 65 10.84 -12.44 -28.77
CA ASN A 65 11.00 -11.02 -28.49
C ASN A 65 11.77 -10.71 -27.18
N ASN A 66 12.11 -11.72 -26.38
CA ASN A 66 12.69 -11.54 -25.04
C ASN A 66 14.05 -10.83 -25.04
N ASP A 67 14.90 -11.09 -26.03
CA ASP A 67 16.28 -10.64 -26.12
C ASP A 67 16.52 -9.88 -27.44
N GLN A 68 16.81 -8.59 -27.35
CA GLN A 68 17.13 -7.74 -28.49
C GLN A 68 18.64 -7.70 -28.79
N GLY A 69 19.44 -8.50 -28.09
CA GLY A 69 20.87 -8.74 -28.35
C GLY A 69 21.80 -7.64 -27.82
N THR A 70 21.38 -6.83 -26.87
CA THR A 70 22.20 -5.77 -26.26
C THR A 70 22.66 -6.11 -24.84
N GLY A 71 22.24 -7.26 -24.31
CA GLY A 71 22.57 -7.74 -22.97
C GLY A 71 21.58 -7.23 -21.90
N GLU A 72 20.46 -6.69 -22.30
CA GLU A 72 19.35 -6.16 -21.49
C GLU A 72 18.46 -7.27 -20.92
N TYR A 73 18.47 -8.45 -21.51
CA TYR A 73 17.68 -9.61 -21.08
C TYR A 73 18.49 -10.52 -20.15
N ASP A 74 17.99 -10.75 -18.97
CA ASP A 74 18.48 -11.73 -18.00
C ASP A 74 17.41 -11.98 -16.94
N PRO A 75 16.62 -13.06 -17.05
CA PRO A 75 15.53 -13.33 -16.12
C PRO A 75 16.01 -13.75 -14.71
N SER A 76 17.31 -13.86 -14.46
CA SER A 76 17.85 -14.03 -13.12
C SER A 76 18.14 -12.70 -12.40
N SER A 77 18.03 -11.58 -13.10
CA SER A 77 18.35 -10.25 -12.60
C SER A 77 17.10 -9.40 -12.38
N GLU A 78 16.99 -8.81 -11.20
CA GLU A 78 15.93 -7.83 -10.91
C GLU A 78 15.96 -6.59 -11.82
N LYS A 79 17.12 -6.29 -12.39
CA LYS A 79 17.42 -5.06 -13.13
C LYS A 79 17.22 -5.19 -14.64
N LYS A 80 16.86 -6.37 -15.13
CA LYS A 80 16.80 -6.66 -16.55
C LYS A 80 15.45 -7.20 -16.98
N PHE A 81 15.22 -7.23 -18.28
CA PHE A 81 14.03 -7.84 -18.85
C PHE A 81 13.95 -9.33 -18.49
N SER A 82 12.74 -9.79 -18.15
CA SER A 82 12.43 -11.18 -17.82
C SER A 82 11.73 -11.93 -18.95
N GLY A 83 11.13 -11.19 -19.92
CA GLY A 83 10.52 -11.74 -21.12
C GLY A 83 8.99 -11.77 -21.14
N GLY A 84 8.31 -11.20 -20.16
CA GLY A 84 6.85 -11.03 -20.23
C GLY A 84 6.45 -10.05 -21.33
N ASP A 85 5.30 -10.32 -22.00
CA ASP A 85 4.86 -9.57 -23.18
C ASP A 85 3.33 -9.49 -23.32
N LEU A 86 2.85 -8.72 -24.30
CA LEU A 86 1.41 -8.51 -24.56
C LEU A 86 0.69 -9.81 -24.98
N ALA A 87 1.36 -10.72 -25.68
CA ALA A 87 0.82 -12.04 -26.03
C ALA A 87 0.65 -12.90 -24.78
N GLY A 88 1.58 -12.81 -23.83
CA GLY A 88 1.48 -13.45 -22.52
C GLY A 88 0.33 -12.92 -21.70
N VAL A 89 0.11 -11.61 -21.71
CA VAL A 89 -1.08 -11.01 -21.06
C VAL A 89 -2.37 -11.55 -21.70
N GLU A 90 -2.44 -11.58 -23.02
CA GLU A 90 -3.62 -12.09 -23.77
C GLU A 90 -3.92 -13.55 -23.40
N GLN A 91 -2.92 -14.41 -23.28
CA GLN A 91 -3.06 -15.82 -22.90
C GLN A 91 -3.65 -16.02 -21.49
N LYS A 92 -3.54 -15.02 -20.60
CA LYS A 92 -3.97 -15.12 -19.19
C LYS A 92 -5.24 -14.31 -18.88
N ILE A 93 -5.95 -13.80 -19.87
CA ILE A 93 -7.20 -13.04 -19.63
C ILE A 93 -8.23 -13.87 -18.85
N ASP A 94 -8.35 -15.17 -19.11
CA ASP A 94 -9.28 -16.05 -18.37
C ASP A 94 -8.93 -16.16 -16.90
N TYR A 95 -7.65 -16.15 -16.57
CA TYR A 95 -7.17 -16.11 -15.17
C TYR A 95 -7.58 -14.81 -14.49
N ILE A 96 -7.37 -13.67 -15.15
CA ILE A 96 -7.70 -12.33 -14.61
C ILE A 96 -9.23 -12.20 -14.46
N GLN A 97 -10.00 -12.56 -15.48
CA GLN A 97 -11.47 -12.54 -15.44
C GLN A 97 -12.00 -13.48 -14.35
N GLY A 98 -11.40 -14.67 -14.21
CA GLY A 98 -11.77 -15.64 -13.18
C GLY A 98 -11.56 -15.15 -11.75
N LEU A 99 -10.62 -14.22 -11.52
CA LEU A 99 -10.43 -13.55 -10.24
C LEU A 99 -11.59 -12.60 -9.90
N GLY A 100 -12.37 -12.18 -10.91
CA GLY A 100 -13.44 -11.20 -10.79
C GLY A 100 -13.05 -9.78 -11.23
N ALA A 101 -11.85 -9.59 -11.81
CA ALA A 101 -11.47 -8.31 -12.39
C ALA A 101 -12.22 -8.05 -13.72
N THR A 102 -12.54 -6.80 -13.96
CA THR A 102 -13.30 -6.34 -15.15
C THR A 102 -12.52 -5.36 -16.02
N ALA A 103 -11.38 -4.90 -15.56
CA ALA A 103 -10.45 -4.08 -16.32
C ALA A 103 -9.01 -4.52 -16.08
N VAL A 104 -8.16 -4.40 -17.08
CA VAL A 104 -6.72 -4.67 -17.00
C VAL A 104 -5.97 -3.37 -17.20
N TRP A 105 -5.17 -3.00 -16.23
CA TRP A 105 -4.19 -1.92 -16.31
C TRP A 105 -2.80 -2.54 -16.51
N THR A 106 -2.14 -2.18 -17.60
CA THR A 106 -0.76 -2.59 -17.92
C THR A 106 0.20 -1.43 -17.68
N THR A 107 1.43 -1.72 -17.24
CA THR A 107 2.53 -0.74 -17.34
C THR A 107 2.66 -0.22 -18.77
N PRO A 108 3.34 0.93 -19.00
CA PRO A 108 3.40 1.53 -20.34
C PRO A 108 3.91 0.53 -21.38
N PRO A 109 3.15 0.28 -22.46
CA PRO A 109 3.57 -0.65 -23.51
C PRO A 109 4.51 -0.01 -24.55
N VAL A 110 4.81 1.27 -24.40
CA VAL A 110 5.54 2.09 -25.38
C VAL A 110 7.02 1.74 -25.43
N ALA A 111 7.69 2.05 -26.55
CA ALA A 111 9.10 1.76 -26.73
C ALA A 111 9.98 2.49 -25.71
N ASN A 112 10.81 1.73 -25.01
CA ASN A 112 11.62 2.18 -23.88
C ASN A 112 13.11 2.31 -24.22
N GLN A 113 13.82 3.03 -23.37
CA GLN A 113 15.26 2.87 -23.19
C GLN A 113 15.51 1.50 -22.60
N TRP A 114 16.14 0.59 -23.33
CA TRP A 114 16.31 -0.79 -22.88
C TRP A 114 17.26 -0.95 -21.70
N TRP A 115 18.31 -0.11 -21.70
CA TRP A 115 19.33 -0.11 -20.66
C TRP A 115 19.82 1.32 -20.39
N ASP A 116 19.84 1.71 -19.15
CA ASP A 116 20.50 2.93 -18.70
C ASP A 116 21.90 2.60 -18.19
N PRO A 117 22.98 2.98 -18.94
CA PRO A 117 24.34 2.70 -18.52
C PRO A 117 24.80 3.53 -17.31
N ALA A 118 24.14 4.66 -17.01
CA ALA A 118 24.47 5.50 -15.86
C ALA A 118 23.96 4.87 -14.57
N GLN A 119 22.75 4.30 -14.58
CA GLN A 119 22.13 3.66 -13.42
C GLN A 119 22.40 2.15 -13.35
N ASN A 120 22.92 1.56 -14.42
CA ASN A 120 23.10 0.11 -14.54
C ASN A 120 21.79 -0.65 -14.29
N TYR A 121 20.71 -0.21 -14.98
CA TYR A 121 19.34 -0.67 -14.81
C TYR A 121 18.60 -0.71 -16.16
N GLY A 122 17.65 -1.63 -16.33
CA GLY A 122 16.87 -1.81 -17.54
C GLY A 122 15.46 -1.20 -17.48
N GLY A 123 14.98 -0.73 -18.65
CA GLY A 123 13.64 -0.13 -18.78
C GLY A 123 12.48 -1.13 -18.86
N TYR A 124 12.65 -2.35 -18.36
CA TYR A 124 11.66 -3.44 -18.43
C TYR A 124 10.28 -3.06 -17.84
N HIS A 125 10.25 -2.08 -16.97
CA HIS A 125 9.04 -1.59 -16.31
C HIS A 125 8.17 -0.68 -17.22
N GLY A 126 8.70 -0.18 -18.34
CA GLY A 126 7.93 0.58 -19.32
C GLY A 126 7.92 2.12 -19.13
N TYR A 127 8.48 2.64 -18.03
CA TYR A 127 8.39 4.09 -17.72
C TYR A 127 9.50 4.95 -18.33
N TRP A 128 10.48 4.35 -18.99
CA TRP A 128 11.61 5.07 -19.61
C TRP A 128 11.42 5.21 -21.13
N ALA A 129 10.34 5.85 -21.51
CA ALA A 129 9.98 5.96 -22.91
C ALA A 129 11.09 6.60 -23.77
N ARG A 130 11.27 6.08 -25.01
CA ARG A 130 12.02 6.70 -26.10
C ARG A 130 11.12 7.07 -27.28
N ASP A 131 10.01 6.37 -27.47
CA ASP A 131 9.03 6.65 -28.52
C ASP A 131 7.61 6.32 -28.04
N LEU A 132 6.79 7.32 -27.85
CA LEU A 132 5.43 7.19 -27.29
C LEU A 132 4.40 6.65 -28.30
N GLN A 133 4.75 6.48 -29.58
CA GLN A 133 3.83 6.01 -30.64
C GLN A 133 4.18 4.62 -31.15
N LYS A 134 5.12 3.92 -30.52
CA LYS A 134 5.57 2.60 -30.89
C LYS A 134 5.50 1.66 -29.69
N VAL A 135 5.08 0.40 -29.88
CA VAL A 135 5.17 -0.64 -28.86
C VAL A 135 6.64 -1.05 -28.68
N ASP A 136 7.06 -1.33 -27.45
CA ASP A 136 8.41 -1.83 -27.18
C ASP A 136 8.62 -3.21 -27.80
N GLU A 137 9.77 -3.42 -28.36
CA GLU A 137 10.13 -4.64 -29.08
C GLU A 137 10.13 -5.89 -28.18
N HIS A 138 10.36 -5.75 -26.88
CA HIS A 138 10.24 -6.84 -25.89
C HIS A 138 8.77 -7.18 -25.60
N PHE A 139 7.88 -6.21 -25.71
CA PHE A 139 6.45 -6.41 -25.41
C PHE A 139 5.64 -6.85 -26.64
N GLY A 140 6.23 -6.78 -27.83
CA GLY A 140 5.60 -7.18 -29.09
C GLY A 140 5.48 -6.04 -30.11
N ASP A 141 4.31 -5.92 -30.73
CA ASP A 141 4.03 -4.92 -31.76
C ASP A 141 2.61 -4.34 -31.62
N LEU A 142 2.27 -3.38 -32.50
CA LEU A 142 0.94 -2.79 -32.52
C LEU A 142 -0.17 -3.84 -32.68
N LYS A 143 0.08 -4.90 -33.47
CA LYS A 143 -0.91 -5.94 -33.72
C LYS A 143 -1.17 -6.78 -32.45
N SER A 144 -0.14 -7.14 -31.70
CA SER A 144 -0.29 -7.84 -30.42
C SER A 144 -1.08 -6.99 -29.43
N TYR A 145 -0.84 -5.66 -29.38
CA TYR A 145 -1.59 -4.77 -28.50
C TYR A 145 -3.07 -4.63 -28.93
N GLN A 146 -3.34 -4.53 -30.24
CA GLN A 146 -4.70 -4.57 -30.77
C GLN A 146 -5.40 -5.90 -30.47
N THR A 147 -4.68 -7.02 -30.54
CA THR A 147 -5.20 -8.34 -30.22
C THR A 147 -5.59 -8.44 -28.76
N LEU A 148 -4.74 -7.96 -27.83
CA LEU A 148 -5.04 -7.91 -26.41
C LEU A 148 -6.32 -7.09 -26.14
N ALA A 149 -6.41 -5.85 -26.67
CA ALA A 149 -7.59 -5.00 -26.51
C ALA A 149 -8.86 -5.71 -27.02
N LYS A 150 -8.80 -6.30 -28.23
CA LYS A 150 -9.93 -7.03 -28.82
C LYS A 150 -10.35 -8.24 -27.97
N SER A 151 -9.39 -8.99 -27.43
CA SER A 151 -9.66 -10.16 -26.58
C SER A 151 -10.30 -9.75 -25.25
N LEU A 152 -9.85 -8.64 -24.64
CA LEU A 152 -10.47 -8.07 -23.45
C LEU A 152 -11.93 -7.62 -23.74
N HIS A 153 -12.14 -6.83 -24.79
CA HIS A 153 -13.45 -6.35 -25.19
C HIS A 153 -14.42 -7.48 -25.52
N ALA A 154 -13.96 -8.56 -26.16
CA ALA A 154 -14.78 -9.74 -26.44
C ALA A 154 -15.30 -10.44 -25.17
N LYS A 155 -14.64 -10.20 -24.02
CA LYS A 155 -15.05 -10.68 -22.70
C LYS A 155 -15.79 -9.64 -21.87
N GLY A 156 -16.05 -8.46 -22.43
CA GLY A 156 -16.66 -7.35 -21.72
C GLY A 156 -15.73 -6.69 -20.68
N MET A 157 -14.42 -6.87 -20.83
CA MET A 157 -13.40 -6.26 -20.00
C MET A 157 -12.81 -5.00 -20.66
N TYR A 158 -12.20 -4.14 -19.89
CA TYR A 158 -11.64 -2.85 -20.33
C TYR A 158 -10.13 -2.86 -20.27
N LEU A 159 -9.49 -2.09 -21.17
CA LEU A 159 -8.04 -1.88 -21.21
C LEU A 159 -7.69 -0.49 -20.69
N ILE A 160 -6.88 -0.43 -19.66
CA ILE A 160 -6.31 0.80 -19.09
C ILE A 160 -4.84 0.83 -19.46
N GLN A 161 -4.42 1.85 -20.22
CA GLN A 161 -3.02 2.06 -20.55
C GLN A 161 -2.38 3.00 -19.54
N ASP A 162 -1.19 2.62 -19.04
CA ASP A 162 -0.33 3.54 -18.32
C ASP A 162 0.33 4.54 -19.26
N VAL A 163 0.34 5.81 -18.90
CA VAL A 163 0.84 6.91 -19.72
C VAL A 163 1.75 7.82 -18.91
N VAL A 164 2.92 8.13 -19.46
CA VAL A 164 3.92 9.02 -18.88
C VAL A 164 3.94 10.31 -19.66
N VAL A 165 3.67 11.43 -19.00
CA VAL A 165 3.65 12.77 -19.64
C VAL A 165 4.75 13.68 -19.11
N ASN A 166 5.34 13.35 -17.98
CA ASN A 166 6.37 14.13 -17.30
C ASN A 166 7.75 14.00 -17.93
N HIS A 167 8.18 12.79 -18.25
CA HIS A 167 9.59 12.50 -18.59
C HIS A 167 9.73 11.41 -19.66
N LEU A 168 10.96 11.25 -20.11
CA LEU A 168 11.40 10.12 -20.95
C LEU A 168 12.39 9.24 -20.20
N GLY A 169 13.14 8.38 -20.88
CA GLY A 169 14.31 7.70 -20.33
C GLY A 169 15.43 8.70 -20.02
N ASN A 170 16.56 8.19 -19.54
CA ASN A 170 17.73 8.97 -19.18
C ASN A 170 18.71 9.02 -20.36
N PHE A 171 18.69 10.11 -21.14
CA PHE A 171 19.52 10.29 -22.33
C PHE A 171 20.61 11.36 -22.15
N PHE A 172 20.47 12.23 -21.11
CA PHE A 172 21.47 13.22 -20.75
C PHE A 172 21.58 13.38 -19.24
N THR A 173 22.70 13.92 -18.78
CA THR A 173 23.00 14.12 -17.36
C THR A 173 23.68 15.46 -17.14
N TYR A 174 23.82 15.79 -15.86
CA TYR A 174 24.50 17.02 -15.41
C TYR A 174 25.65 16.70 -14.45
N SER A 175 26.80 17.31 -14.68
CA SER A 175 27.94 17.24 -13.79
C SER A 175 28.24 18.60 -13.12
N GLY A 176 28.71 18.57 -11.88
CA GLY A 176 29.07 19.79 -11.13
C GLY A 176 27.88 20.53 -10.52
N THR A 177 28.09 21.81 -10.20
CA THR A 177 27.04 22.66 -9.61
C THR A 177 26.23 23.32 -10.72
N TYR A 178 24.92 23.11 -10.70
CA TYR A 178 23.98 23.71 -11.64
C TYR A 178 23.80 25.22 -11.36
N ASP A 179 23.81 26.03 -12.43
CA ASP A 179 23.49 27.45 -12.38
C ASP A 179 22.38 27.76 -13.40
N PRO A 180 21.18 28.18 -12.98
CA PRO A 180 20.09 28.54 -13.87
C PRO A 180 20.44 29.66 -14.90
N ALA A 181 21.46 30.49 -14.64
CA ALA A 181 21.92 31.49 -15.57
C ALA A 181 22.75 30.90 -16.74
N THR A 182 23.26 29.69 -16.57
CA THR A 182 24.04 28.95 -17.58
C THR A 182 23.59 27.49 -17.64
N PRO A 183 22.33 27.21 -18.02
CA PRO A 183 21.70 25.91 -17.81
C PRO A 183 22.36 24.75 -18.58
N CYS A 184 23.15 25.00 -19.60
CA CYS A 184 23.89 23.97 -20.33
C CYS A 184 25.31 23.73 -19.73
N GLN A 185 25.71 24.44 -18.69
CA GLN A 185 27.00 24.17 -18.04
C GLN A 185 26.94 22.85 -17.28
N GLY A 186 27.82 21.92 -17.61
CA GLY A 186 27.84 20.59 -17.00
C GLY A 186 26.89 19.58 -17.66
N PHE A 187 26.15 19.99 -18.68
CA PHE A 187 25.30 19.09 -19.47
C PHE A 187 26.16 18.13 -20.33
N GLU A 188 25.81 16.84 -20.33
CA GLU A 188 26.45 15.80 -21.13
C GLU A 188 25.40 14.81 -21.63
N LEU A 189 25.46 14.43 -22.92
CA LEU A 189 24.69 13.31 -23.45
C LEU A 189 25.29 11.99 -22.91
N ILE A 190 24.43 11.03 -22.54
CA ILE A 190 24.86 9.75 -22.01
C ILE A 190 25.23 8.80 -23.15
N PRO A 191 26.51 8.40 -23.29
CA PRO A 191 26.93 7.46 -24.34
C PRO A 191 26.31 6.09 -24.11
N GLY A 192 25.65 5.53 -25.15
CA GLY A 192 25.03 4.21 -25.09
C GLY A 192 23.65 4.17 -24.43
N ALA A 193 23.06 5.29 -24.09
CA ALA A 193 21.67 5.40 -23.59
C ALA A 193 20.64 4.91 -24.62
N LEU A 194 20.95 5.03 -25.91
CA LEU A 194 20.20 4.39 -26.99
C LEU A 194 20.99 3.20 -27.53
N ALA A 195 20.32 2.08 -27.72
CA ALA A 195 20.91 0.93 -28.37
C ALA A 195 21.22 1.18 -29.85
N ALA A 196 22.11 0.41 -30.44
CA ALA A 196 22.52 0.60 -31.83
C ALA A 196 21.32 0.49 -32.77
N GLY A 197 21.09 1.55 -33.57
CA GLY A 197 19.95 1.64 -34.48
C GLY A 197 18.68 2.25 -33.91
N GLN A 198 18.64 2.54 -32.62
CA GLN A 198 17.57 3.31 -31.99
C GLN A 198 17.78 4.83 -32.16
N SER A 199 16.69 5.58 -32.15
CA SER A 199 16.68 7.03 -32.16
C SER A 199 15.45 7.54 -31.45
N LEU A 200 15.52 8.77 -30.95
CA LEU A 200 14.35 9.51 -30.52
C LEU A 200 13.60 10.08 -31.74
N PRO A 201 12.26 10.03 -31.78
CA PRO A 201 11.48 10.70 -32.81
C PRO A 201 11.45 12.23 -32.59
N ALA A 202 11.09 12.98 -33.63
CA ALA A 202 10.81 14.40 -33.47
C ALA A 202 9.47 14.60 -32.69
N PRO A 203 9.39 15.59 -31.76
CA PRO A 203 10.40 16.59 -31.42
C PRO A 203 11.45 16.13 -30.39
N LEU A 204 11.30 14.95 -29.80
CA LEU A 204 12.11 14.43 -28.67
C LEU A 204 13.61 14.33 -28.99
N ALA A 205 13.96 14.18 -30.27
CA ALA A 205 15.36 14.18 -30.73
C ALA A 205 16.10 15.51 -30.54
N GLN A 206 15.41 16.57 -30.14
CA GLN A 206 16.01 17.88 -29.82
C GLN A 206 16.45 17.88 -28.33
N ASN A 207 17.43 17.05 -28.00
CA ASN A 207 17.85 16.72 -26.63
C ASN A 207 19.30 17.11 -26.29
N ASP A 208 19.94 17.97 -27.06
CA ASP A 208 21.28 18.49 -26.79
C ASP A 208 21.24 19.97 -26.38
N CYS A 209 21.37 20.26 -25.10
CA CYS A 209 21.41 21.61 -24.53
C CYS A 209 22.51 22.48 -25.17
N ASN A 210 23.63 21.88 -25.59
CA ASN A 210 24.74 22.63 -26.26
C ASN A 210 24.45 22.95 -27.71
N ASN A 211 23.41 22.37 -28.31
CA ASN A 211 22.92 22.74 -29.64
C ASN A 211 21.91 23.89 -29.54
N SER A 212 22.23 25.03 -30.13
CA SER A 212 21.40 26.24 -30.01
C SER A 212 19.97 26.09 -30.56
N SER A 213 19.73 25.21 -31.54
CA SER A 213 18.37 24.91 -32.03
C SER A 213 17.56 24.12 -31.03
N ASP A 214 18.17 23.13 -30.41
CA ASP A 214 17.52 22.27 -29.42
C ASP A 214 17.24 23.03 -28.13
N PHE A 215 18.24 23.79 -27.67
CA PHE A 215 18.05 24.72 -26.55
C PHE A 215 16.86 25.66 -26.74
N THR A 216 16.76 26.26 -27.96
CA THR A 216 15.68 27.20 -28.31
C THR A 216 14.33 26.52 -28.47
N ALA A 217 14.30 25.25 -28.91
CA ALA A 217 13.08 24.46 -29.03
C ALA A 217 12.47 24.15 -27.66
N ALA A 218 13.28 24.12 -26.60
CA ALA A 218 12.89 23.96 -25.22
C ALA A 218 11.95 22.75 -25.00
N ILE A 219 12.29 21.62 -25.62
CA ILE A 219 11.52 20.35 -25.44
C ILE A 219 11.69 19.81 -24.03
N TYR A 220 12.84 20.04 -23.40
CA TYR A 220 13.19 19.66 -22.06
C TYR A 220 13.40 20.89 -21.18
N HIS A 221 13.25 20.72 -19.88
CA HIS A 221 13.57 21.74 -18.87
C HIS A 221 15.06 21.71 -18.57
N TRP A 222 15.96 21.70 -19.33
CA TRP A 222 17.43 21.75 -19.16
C TRP A 222 17.93 21.90 -17.70
N THR A 223 17.56 20.95 -16.84
CA THR A 223 17.77 20.96 -15.40
C THR A 223 18.35 19.61 -14.90
N PRO A 224 19.08 19.59 -13.79
CA PRO A 224 19.55 18.36 -13.16
C PRO A 224 18.43 17.67 -12.36
N ALA A 225 18.78 16.54 -11.71
CA ALA A 225 17.89 15.81 -10.80
C ALA A 225 17.41 16.69 -9.63
N ILE A 226 16.18 16.46 -9.17
CA ILE A 226 15.59 17.07 -7.97
C ILE A 226 16.48 16.78 -6.76
N LYS A 227 16.75 17.81 -5.96
CA LYS A 227 17.51 17.72 -4.71
C LYS A 227 16.66 18.07 -3.49
N ASP A 228 15.62 18.86 -3.68
CA ASP A 228 14.68 19.23 -2.64
C ASP A 228 13.25 19.08 -3.17
N HIS A 229 12.58 18.01 -2.77
CA HIS A 229 11.20 17.71 -3.14
C HIS A 229 10.16 18.64 -2.51
N ASN A 230 10.59 19.54 -1.60
CA ASN A 230 9.74 20.61 -1.05
C ASN A 230 9.86 21.92 -1.85
N ASP A 231 10.78 22.01 -2.81
CA ASP A 231 10.90 23.14 -3.71
C ASP A 231 9.98 22.95 -4.91
N ALA A 232 8.89 23.72 -4.96
CA ALA A 232 7.90 23.63 -6.02
C ALA A 232 8.48 23.88 -7.43
N THR A 233 9.57 24.63 -7.56
CA THR A 233 10.25 24.81 -8.86
C THR A 233 10.95 23.54 -9.27
N GLN A 234 11.66 22.90 -8.34
CA GLN A 234 12.31 21.63 -8.62
C GLN A 234 11.28 20.51 -8.87
N GLU A 235 10.20 20.45 -8.11
CA GLU A 235 9.14 19.47 -8.34
C GLU A 235 8.60 19.55 -9.78
N LEU A 236 8.42 20.73 -10.34
CA LEU A 236 7.79 20.93 -11.66
C LEU A 236 8.75 21.02 -12.85
N THR A 237 10.05 21.18 -12.62
CA THR A 237 10.99 21.50 -13.73
C THR A 237 12.32 20.78 -13.65
N TYR A 238 12.57 19.95 -12.61
CA TYR A 238 13.82 19.19 -12.48
C TYR A 238 13.57 17.71 -12.75
N GLN A 239 14.61 17.01 -13.12
CA GLN A 239 14.54 15.58 -13.41
C GLN A 239 14.14 14.79 -12.17
N LEU A 240 13.08 13.98 -12.27
CA LEU A 240 12.75 12.98 -11.26
C LEU A 240 13.80 11.87 -11.34
N SER A 241 14.60 11.72 -10.30
CA SER A 241 15.83 10.91 -10.35
C SER A 241 16.77 11.47 -11.44
N ASP A 242 16.98 10.74 -12.52
CA ASP A 242 17.80 11.15 -13.67
C ASP A 242 16.99 11.08 -14.98
N LEU A 243 15.66 11.09 -14.93
CA LEU A 243 14.78 10.96 -16.10
C LEU A 243 14.61 12.33 -16.79
N ASP A 244 14.81 12.35 -18.11
CA ASP A 244 14.80 13.60 -18.89
C ASP A 244 13.44 14.29 -18.84
N ASP A 245 13.36 15.40 -18.12
CA ASP A 245 12.13 16.12 -17.82
C ASP A 245 11.61 16.91 -19.02
N LEU A 246 10.38 16.62 -19.44
CA LEU A 246 9.75 17.26 -20.59
C LEU A 246 9.18 18.63 -20.21
N ASN A 247 9.48 19.66 -21.00
CA ASN A 247 8.85 20.96 -20.83
C ASN A 247 7.41 20.95 -21.36
N THR A 248 6.49 20.48 -20.53
CA THR A 248 5.07 20.34 -20.87
C THR A 248 4.35 21.67 -21.14
N SER A 249 4.95 22.81 -20.79
CA SER A 249 4.45 24.14 -21.13
C SER A 249 4.72 24.52 -22.59
N THR A 250 5.62 23.81 -23.27
CA THR A 250 5.95 24.04 -24.68
C THR A 250 4.86 23.46 -25.58
N PRO A 251 4.26 24.26 -26.50
CA PRO A 251 3.20 23.78 -27.38
C PRO A 251 3.59 22.53 -28.18
N ALA A 252 4.84 22.42 -28.63
CA ALA A 252 5.33 21.28 -29.38
C ALA A 252 5.32 19.98 -28.56
N VAL A 253 5.58 20.05 -27.24
CA VAL A 253 5.51 18.91 -26.32
C VAL A 253 4.05 18.52 -26.05
N LEU A 254 3.21 19.49 -25.73
CA LEU A 254 1.77 19.27 -25.51
C LEU A 254 1.10 18.62 -26.73
N ASP A 255 1.36 19.16 -27.94
CA ASP A 255 0.82 18.64 -29.19
C ASP A 255 1.32 17.20 -29.48
N TYR A 256 2.61 16.94 -29.22
CA TYR A 256 3.19 15.60 -29.40
C TYR A 256 2.58 14.60 -28.41
N LEU A 257 2.42 14.96 -27.13
CA LEU A 257 1.79 14.10 -26.12
C LEU A 257 0.32 13.83 -26.45
N LYS A 258 -0.46 14.87 -26.82
CA LYS A 258 -1.85 14.69 -27.29
C LYS A 258 -1.91 13.75 -28.49
N GLN A 259 -1.07 13.95 -29.49
CA GLN A 259 -1.04 13.12 -30.69
C GLN A 259 -0.70 11.66 -30.35
N SER A 260 0.30 11.46 -29.49
CA SER A 260 0.77 10.14 -29.12
C SER A 260 -0.27 9.33 -28.36
N TYR A 261 -0.95 9.95 -27.40
CA TYR A 261 -1.91 9.22 -26.58
C TYR A 261 -3.29 9.07 -27.24
N ARG A 262 -3.69 10.01 -28.11
CA ARG A 262 -4.85 9.83 -28.99
C ARG A 262 -4.63 8.68 -29.97
N TYR A 263 -3.42 8.50 -30.49
CA TYR A 263 -3.07 7.39 -31.37
C TYR A 263 -3.45 6.03 -30.75
N TRP A 264 -3.22 5.79 -29.45
CA TRP A 264 -3.56 4.54 -28.78
C TRP A 264 -5.07 4.36 -28.64
N ILE A 265 -5.82 5.42 -28.39
CA ILE A 265 -7.29 5.37 -28.36
C ILE A 265 -7.82 5.01 -29.75
N ASP A 266 -7.32 5.69 -30.80
CA ASP A 266 -7.80 5.53 -32.16
C ASP A 266 -7.41 4.20 -32.78
N THR A 267 -6.23 3.66 -32.49
CA THR A 267 -5.66 2.48 -33.16
C THR A 267 -5.79 1.18 -32.38
N VAL A 268 -5.78 1.23 -31.07
CA VAL A 268 -5.87 0.05 -30.19
C VAL A 268 -7.24 -0.07 -29.54
N GLY A 269 -7.86 1.06 -29.21
CA GLY A 269 -9.14 1.07 -28.53
C GLY A 269 -9.00 1.04 -27.02
N VAL A 270 -8.01 1.74 -26.46
CA VAL A 270 -7.80 1.92 -25.01
C VAL A 270 -9.00 2.64 -24.40
N ASP A 271 -9.47 2.19 -23.23
CA ASP A 271 -10.71 2.65 -22.59
C ASP A 271 -10.49 3.63 -21.44
N ALA A 272 -9.27 3.69 -20.91
CA ALA A 272 -8.88 4.58 -19.83
C ALA A 272 -7.36 4.79 -19.80
N PHE A 273 -6.90 5.83 -19.12
CA PHE A 273 -5.49 6.03 -18.79
C PHE A 273 -5.26 6.02 -17.29
N ARG A 274 -4.19 5.38 -16.87
CA ARG A 274 -3.52 5.73 -15.62
C ARG A 274 -2.39 6.69 -15.98
N VAL A 275 -2.30 7.82 -15.30
CA VAL A 275 -1.32 8.87 -15.57
C VAL A 275 -0.25 8.83 -14.49
N ASP A 276 0.97 8.55 -14.94
CA ASP A 276 2.16 8.46 -14.11
C ASP A 276 2.62 9.84 -13.61
N THR A 277 3.20 9.89 -12.41
CA THR A 277 3.97 11.04 -11.87
C THR A 277 3.27 12.40 -11.98
N VAL A 278 1.95 12.43 -11.75
CA VAL A 278 1.09 13.60 -11.98
C VAL A 278 1.59 14.86 -11.27
N LYS A 279 2.11 14.77 -10.05
CA LYS A 279 2.50 15.92 -9.23
C LYS A 279 3.72 16.71 -9.78
N PHE A 280 4.43 16.12 -10.73
CA PHE A 280 5.60 16.73 -11.34
C PHE A 280 5.28 17.55 -12.60
N VAL A 281 4.01 17.64 -12.98
CA VAL A 281 3.52 18.37 -14.14
C VAL A 281 2.56 19.47 -13.72
N ASP A 282 2.66 20.63 -14.40
CA ASP A 282 1.83 21.81 -14.11
C ASP A 282 0.33 21.53 -14.34
N HIS A 283 -0.52 22.07 -13.48
CA HIS A 283 -1.98 21.94 -13.55
C HIS A 283 -2.57 22.36 -14.89
N ASP A 284 -2.06 23.44 -15.51
CA ASP A 284 -2.58 23.97 -16.77
C ASP A 284 -2.45 22.94 -17.91
N PHE A 285 -1.39 22.12 -17.88
CA PHE A 285 -1.19 21.03 -18.84
C PHE A 285 -2.36 20.03 -18.83
N TYR A 286 -2.82 19.56 -17.65
CA TYR A 286 -3.86 18.53 -17.59
C TYR A 286 -5.20 18.97 -18.15
N TYR A 287 -5.60 20.23 -17.93
CA TYR A 287 -6.79 20.78 -18.57
C TYR A 287 -6.68 20.76 -20.09
N ASP A 288 -5.58 21.25 -20.65
CA ASP A 288 -5.38 21.29 -22.11
C ASP A 288 -5.22 19.88 -22.69
N PHE A 289 -4.52 19.00 -22.02
CA PHE A 289 -4.30 17.63 -22.46
C PHE A 289 -5.60 16.83 -22.52
N PHE A 290 -6.44 16.87 -21.48
CA PHE A 290 -7.68 16.09 -21.43
C PHE A 290 -8.87 16.80 -22.05
N HIS A 291 -9.10 18.08 -21.78
CA HIS A 291 -10.37 18.76 -22.00
C HIS A 291 -10.39 19.73 -23.20
N ALA A 292 -9.27 20.02 -23.84
CA ALA A 292 -9.28 20.79 -25.07
C ALA A 292 -10.09 20.11 -26.18
N ASN A 293 -10.56 20.88 -27.17
CA ASN A 293 -11.32 20.35 -28.30
C ASN A 293 -10.58 19.29 -29.13
N ASP A 294 -9.26 19.30 -29.06
CA ASP A 294 -8.36 18.31 -29.64
C ASP A 294 -7.71 17.40 -28.61
N GLY A 295 -8.16 17.44 -27.36
CA GLY A 295 -7.65 16.67 -26.23
C GLY A 295 -8.07 15.20 -26.24
N ILE A 296 -7.66 14.50 -25.20
CA ILE A 296 -7.87 13.06 -25.02
C ILE A 296 -9.36 12.71 -24.97
N LEU A 297 -10.16 13.44 -24.19
CA LEU A 297 -11.59 13.15 -24.03
C LEU A 297 -12.37 13.33 -25.35
N ALA A 298 -11.99 14.34 -26.16
CA ALA A 298 -12.59 14.52 -27.48
C ALA A 298 -12.26 13.39 -28.48
N ALA A 299 -11.08 12.77 -28.35
CA ALA A 299 -10.73 11.58 -29.14
C ALA A 299 -11.50 10.34 -28.64
N ALA A 300 -11.54 10.15 -27.34
CA ALA A 300 -12.28 9.05 -26.72
C ALA A 300 -13.78 9.07 -27.08
N GLU A 301 -14.42 10.25 -27.01
CA GLU A 301 -15.84 10.42 -27.37
C GLU A 301 -16.12 10.05 -28.84
N LYS A 302 -15.22 10.39 -29.77
CA LYS A 302 -15.35 10.02 -31.19
C LYS A 302 -15.36 8.51 -31.43
N THR A 303 -14.71 7.76 -30.57
CA THR A 303 -14.71 6.29 -30.59
C THR A 303 -15.85 5.68 -29.75
N GLY A 304 -16.77 6.48 -29.20
CA GLY A 304 -17.91 6.06 -28.39
C GLY A 304 -17.58 5.85 -26.91
N ARG A 305 -16.37 6.20 -26.45
CA ARG A 305 -15.96 6.16 -25.04
C ARG A 305 -16.37 7.42 -24.32
N THR A 306 -17.64 7.43 -23.86
CA THR A 306 -18.28 8.62 -23.27
C THR A 306 -17.94 8.85 -21.80
N ASP A 307 -17.36 7.87 -21.13
CA ASP A 307 -16.84 7.94 -19.76
C ASP A 307 -15.40 7.41 -19.72
N PHE A 308 -14.47 8.14 -20.35
CA PHE A 308 -13.06 7.79 -20.38
C PHE A 308 -12.40 8.18 -19.05
N LEU A 309 -11.94 7.18 -18.28
CA LEU A 309 -11.31 7.42 -16.98
C LEU A 309 -9.86 7.88 -17.16
N SER A 310 -9.48 8.97 -16.47
CA SER A 310 -8.09 9.32 -16.21
C SER A 310 -7.81 9.14 -14.72
N LEU A 311 -6.96 8.15 -14.39
CA LEU A 311 -6.62 7.77 -13.02
C LEU A 311 -5.19 8.23 -12.72
N GLY A 312 -5.03 9.35 -12.01
CA GLY A 312 -3.72 9.96 -11.75
C GLY A 312 -2.96 9.31 -10.61
N GLU A 313 -1.64 9.15 -10.79
CA GLU A 313 -0.75 8.83 -9.69
C GLU A 313 -0.15 10.09 -9.09
N ILE A 314 -0.45 10.32 -7.84
CA ILE A 314 0.18 11.35 -7.01
C ILE A 314 0.70 10.62 -5.78
N PHE A 315 1.99 10.27 -5.79
CA PHE A 315 2.62 9.54 -4.70
C PHE A 315 2.76 10.46 -3.49
N GLU A 316 1.67 10.56 -2.71
CA GLU A 316 1.58 11.41 -1.53
C GLU A 316 0.66 10.76 -0.51
N ALA A 317 1.19 10.50 0.68
CA ALA A 317 0.43 9.97 1.80
C ALA A 317 0.10 11.09 2.79
N SER A 318 -0.78 10.82 3.73
CA SER A 318 -1.06 11.73 4.84
C SER A 318 -0.61 11.10 6.16
N SER A 319 -0.12 11.92 7.06
CA SER A 319 0.14 11.52 8.44
C SER A 319 -1.17 11.16 9.17
N ALA A 320 -1.08 10.43 10.27
CA ALA A 320 -2.25 10.08 11.08
C ALA A 320 -3.04 11.34 11.50
N TYR A 321 -4.33 11.33 11.25
CA TYR A 321 -5.25 12.45 11.55
C TYR A 321 -4.97 13.78 10.83
N HIS A 322 -4.20 13.76 9.72
CA HIS A 322 -3.91 14.89 8.85
C HIS A 322 -4.41 14.64 7.42
N THR A 323 -4.42 15.66 6.55
CA THR A 323 -5.04 15.63 5.22
C THR A 323 -4.16 16.20 4.10
N GLU A 324 -2.84 16.36 4.35
CA GLU A 324 -1.90 16.95 3.40
C GLU A 324 -1.84 16.19 2.07
N GLY A 325 -1.92 14.86 2.12
CA GLY A 325 -1.97 14.02 0.92
C GLY A 325 -3.27 14.19 0.15
N GLU A 326 -4.43 14.14 0.83
CA GLU A 326 -5.73 14.38 0.19
C GLU A 326 -5.78 15.74 -0.48
N GLU A 327 -5.28 16.80 0.18
CA GLU A 327 -5.24 18.15 -0.37
C GLU A 327 -4.41 18.21 -1.66
N LYS A 328 -3.24 17.55 -1.68
CA LYS A 328 -2.39 17.45 -2.86
C LYS A 328 -3.09 16.67 -3.98
N LEU A 329 -3.72 15.54 -3.67
CA LEU A 329 -4.44 14.71 -4.64
C LEU A 329 -5.63 15.46 -5.26
N ILE A 330 -6.43 16.12 -4.44
CA ILE A 330 -7.64 16.84 -4.86
C ILE A 330 -7.29 18.01 -5.76
N ALA A 331 -6.15 18.67 -5.53
CA ALA A 331 -5.69 19.77 -6.37
C ALA A 331 -5.64 19.38 -7.87
N TYR A 332 -5.26 18.14 -8.19
CA TYR A 332 -5.17 17.63 -9.57
C TYR A 332 -6.48 17.08 -10.15
N LEU A 333 -7.56 17.10 -9.40
CA LEU A 333 -8.90 16.92 -9.97
C LEU A 333 -9.41 18.22 -10.60
N GLY A 334 -8.77 19.35 -10.31
CA GLY A 334 -9.13 20.64 -10.78
C GLY A 334 -10.43 21.19 -10.18
N THR A 335 -11.07 22.12 -10.87
CA THR A 335 -12.34 22.70 -10.47
C THR A 335 -13.43 22.34 -11.47
N LYS A 336 -14.69 22.65 -11.14
CA LYS A 336 -15.82 22.44 -12.07
C LYS A 336 -15.64 23.24 -13.37
N GLU A 337 -15.07 24.42 -13.27
CA GLU A 337 -14.81 25.34 -14.39
C GLU A 337 -13.56 24.95 -15.18
N LYS A 338 -12.58 24.35 -14.50
CA LYS A 338 -11.33 23.88 -15.09
C LYS A 338 -11.02 22.48 -14.54
N PRO A 339 -11.73 21.44 -15.00
CA PRO A 339 -11.46 20.07 -14.57
C PRO A 339 -10.11 19.58 -15.13
N GLU A 340 -9.44 18.71 -14.39
CA GLU A 340 -8.15 18.14 -14.79
C GLU A 340 -8.31 16.63 -14.93
N LEU A 341 -7.95 15.83 -13.92
CA LEU A 341 -8.12 14.39 -13.92
C LEU A 341 -9.52 13.98 -13.47
N ALA A 342 -10.03 12.87 -13.98
CA ALA A 342 -11.31 12.31 -13.57
C ALA A 342 -11.24 11.65 -12.19
N SER A 343 -10.07 11.11 -11.82
CA SER A 343 -9.82 10.40 -10.57
C SER A 343 -8.32 10.29 -10.27
N VAL A 344 -8.00 9.82 -9.07
CA VAL A 344 -6.63 9.60 -8.59
C VAL A 344 -6.51 8.29 -7.80
N LEU A 345 -5.31 7.74 -7.73
CA LEU A 345 -4.96 6.63 -6.84
C LEU A 345 -4.92 7.11 -5.39
N ASN A 346 -5.58 6.38 -4.50
CA ASN A 346 -5.80 6.79 -3.11
C ASN A 346 -4.64 6.40 -2.20
N PHE A 347 -3.47 7.04 -2.36
CA PHE A 347 -2.29 6.81 -1.54
C PHE A 347 -2.52 7.07 -0.04
N PRO A 348 -3.26 8.12 0.38
CA PRO A 348 -3.57 8.30 1.80
C PRO A 348 -4.29 7.11 2.42
N LEU A 349 -5.27 6.51 1.73
CA LEU A 349 -5.97 5.32 2.21
C LEU A 349 -5.05 4.10 2.22
N GLN A 350 -4.24 3.91 1.19
CA GLN A 350 -3.27 2.81 1.09
C GLN A 350 -2.30 2.82 2.28
N ALA A 351 -1.67 3.98 2.55
CA ALA A 351 -0.75 4.15 3.67
C ALA A 351 -1.44 3.87 5.02
N THR A 352 -2.66 4.40 5.22
CA THR A 352 -3.43 4.17 6.44
C THR A 352 -3.80 2.69 6.61
N MET A 353 -4.26 2.00 5.54
CA MET A 353 -4.55 0.56 5.61
C MET A 353 -3.31 -0.25 5.98
N THR A 354 -2.16 0.04 5.41
CA THR A 354 -0.90 -0.62 5.77
C THR A 354 -0.57 -0.43 7.25
N GLN A 355 -0.67 0.80 7.76
CA GLN A 355 -0.40 1.10 9.17
C GLN A 355 -1.40 0.42 10.13
N VAL A 356 -2.67 0.36 9.77
CA VAL A 356 -3.70 -0.24 10.63
C VAL A 356 -3.63 -1.76 10.60
N PHE A 357 -3.54 -2.39 9.43
CA PHE A 357 -3.61 -3.85 9.33
C PHE A 357 -2.27 -4.54 9.65
N ALA A 358 -1.17 -4.10 9.05
CA ALA A 358 0.15 -4.66 9.30
C ALA A 358 0.86 -3.98 10.48
N GLY A 359 0.75 -2.66 10.61
CA GLY A 359 1.39 -1.90 11.69
C GLY A 359 0.67 -1.92 13.03
N GLY A 360 -0.56 -2.44 13.10
CA GLY A 360 -1.36 -2.54 14.33
C GLY A 360 -1.74 -1.18 14.94
N LYS A 361 -1.81 -0.12 14.11
CA LYS A 361 -2.21 1.22 14.55
C LYS A 361 -3.70 1.28 14.89
N PRO A 362 -4.14 2.33 15.63
CA PRO A 362 -5.53 2.53 15.98
C PRO A 362 -6.47 2.46 14.76
N THR A 363 -7.54 1.68 14.86
CA THR A 363 -8.55 1.63 13.79
C THR A 363 -9.25 2.97 13.57
N ALA A 364 -9.19 3.87 14.56
CA ALA A 364 -9.65 5.25 14.45
C ALA A 364 -8.90 6.05 13.38
N GLU A 365 -7.65 5.71 13.06
CA GLU A 365 -6.91 6.31 11.93
C GLU A 365 -7.59 5.97 10.60
N LEU A 366 -8.01 4.71 10.42
CA LEU A 366 -8.77 4.28 9.24
C LEU A 366 -10.16 4.96 9.20
N GLY A 367 -10.85 5.03 10.35
CA GLY A 367 -12.11 5.75 10.46
C GLY A 367 -11.99 7.23 10.08
N PHE A 368 -10.95 7.90 10.54
CA PHE A 368 -10.63 9.28 10.15
C PHE A 368 -10.42 9.40 8.63
N ARG A 369 -9.58 8.53 8.07
CA ARG A 369 -9.24 8.53 6.64
C ARG A 369 -10.47 8.34 5.76
N LEU A 370 -11.34 7.40 6.12
CA LEU A 370 -12.56 7.13 5.38
C LEU A 370 -13.57 8.28 5.46
N ARG A 371 -13.71 8.92 6.63
CA ARG A 371 -14.54 10.13 6.75
C ARG A 371 -14.00 11.25 5.87
N LYS A 372 -12.68 11.50 5.87
CA LYS A 372 -12.05 12.53 5.03
C LYS A 372 -12.16 12.20 3.54
N MET A 373 -12.01 10.94 3.16
CA MET A 373 -12.26 10.49 1.80
C MET A 373 -13.67 10.85 1.33
N MET A 374 -14.69 10.57 2.13
CA MET A 374 -16.09 10.86 1.77
C MET A 374 -16.44 12.35 1.82
N GLU A 375 -15.74 13.13 2.66
CA GLU A 375 -16.00 14.56 2.87
C GLU A 375 -15.31 15.45 1.83
N MET A 376 -14.05 15.14 1.46
CA MET A 376 -13.18 16.06 0.74
C MET A 376 -13.19 15.84 -0.77
N TYR A 377 -13.24 14.57 -1.23
CA TYR A 377 -13.19 14.30 -2.67
C TYR A 377 -14.51 14.59 -3.37
N PRO A 378 -14.47 15.20 -4.56
CA PRO A 378 -15.70 15.49 -5.33
C PRO A 378 -16.53 14.25 -5.68
N ASP A 379 -15.84 13.12 -6.00
CA ASP A 379 -16.46 11.82 -6.23
C ASP A 379 -15.60 10.71 -5.61
N PRO A 380 -15.81 10.39 -4.33
CA PRO A 380 -15.03 9.34 -3.64
C PRO A 380 -15.29 7.93 -4.19
N TYR A 381 -16.36 7.72 -4.95
CA TYR A 381 -16.73 6.42 -5.52
C TYR A 381 -15.89 6.05 -6.76
N ARG A 382 -15.14 6.98 -7.30
CA ARG A 382 -14.26 6.76 -8.48
C ARG A 382 -12.77 6.70 -8.13
N LEU A 383 -12.39 6.91 -6.86
CA LEU A 383 -10.99 6.80 -6.43
C LEU A 383 -10.45 5.39 -6.67
N GLY A 384 -9.23 5.27 -7.17
CA GLY A 384 -8.54 4.00 -7.30
C GLY A 384 -7.98 3.56 -5.94
N ASN A 385 -8.66 2.64 -5.27
CA ASN A 385 -8.20 2.10 -3.99
C ASN A 385 -7.32 0.88 -4.21
N PHE A 386 -6.16 0.87 -3.60
CA PHE A 386 -5.19 -0.21 -3.72
C PHE A 386 -4.49 -0.47 -2.37
N ILE A 387 -3.83 -1.62 -2.24
CA ILE A 387 -3.08 -2.01 -1.04
C ILE A 387 -1.58 -1.95 -1.33
N GLU A 388 -1.18 -2.38 -2.51
CA GLU A 388 0.22 -2.49 -2.94
C GLU A 388 0.32 -2.29 -4.45
N ASN A 389 1.48 -1.85 -4.93
CA ASN A 389 1.78 -1.68 -6.34
C ASN A 389 3.25 -2.05 -6.63
N HIS A 390 3.73 -1.72 -7.83
CA HIS A 390 5.08 -2.04 -8.28
C HIS A 390 6.18 -1.09 -7.75
N ASP A 391 5.82 -0.05 -7.01
CA ASP A 391 6.74 0.97 -6.48
C ASP A 391 6.84 0.98 -4.95
N MET A 392 6.20 0.01 -4.29
CA MET A 392 6.24 -0.09 -2.84
C MET A 392 6.32 -1.53 -2.36
N ALA A 393 6.81 -1.69 -1.15
CA ALA A 393 6.90 -2.99 -0.50
C ALA A 393 5.52 -3.65 -0.40
N ARG A 394 5.45 -4.95 -0.65
CA ARG A 394 4.23 -5.74 -0.46
C ARG A 394 3.79 -5.70 1.00
N LEU A 395 2.48 -5.72 1.23
CA LEU A 395 1.94 -5.77 2.60
C LEU A 395 2.44 -7.01 3.35
N LEU A 396 2.60 -8.14 2.68
CA LEU A 396 3.13 -9.38 3.27
C LEU A 396 4.61 -9.30 3.65
N SER A 397 5.38 -8.32 3.19
CA SER A 397 6.73 -8.07 3.68
C SER A 397 6.75 -7.35 5.05
N GLN A 398 5.63 -6.77 5.46
CA GLN A 398 5.46 -5.99 6.69
C GLN A 398 4.42 -6.59 7.64
N GLY A 399 3.50 -7.42 7.14
CA GLY A 399 2.41 -8.07 7.86
C GLY A 399 2.35 -9.57 7.60
N ASN A 400 1.24 -10.18 7.94
CA ASN A 400 0.96 -11.60 7.76
C ASN A 400 -0.24 -11.83 6.80
N PRO A 401 -0.54 -13.08 6.38
CA PRO A 401 -1.63 -13.35 5.46
C PRO A 401 -3.01 -12.89 5.92
N ASP A 402 -3.29 -12.84 7.22
CA ASP A 402 -4.57 -12.37 7.73
C ASP A 402 -4.67 -10.84 7.64
N ASP A 403 -3.55 -10.12 7.82
CA ASP A 403 -3.48 -8.67 7.61
C ASP A 403 -3.80 -8.31 6.15
N LEU A 404 -3.21 -9.04 5.19
CA LEU A 404 -3.51 -8.85 3.77
C LEU A 404 -4.98 -9.18 3.45
N LYS A 405 -5.53 -10.25 4.00
CA LYS A 405 -6.94 -10.60 3.79
C LYS A 405 -7.87 -9.54 4.37
N GLN A 406 -7.58 -8.98 5.56
CA GLN A 406 -8.38 -7.89 6.14
C GLN A 406 -8.31 -6.62 5.30
N ALA A 407 -7.14 -6.26 4.78
CA ALA A 407 -6.97 -5.13 3.88
C ALA A 407 -7.77 -5.32 2.56
N LEU A 408 -7.71 -6.52 1.96
CA LEU A 408 -8.49 -6.90 0.76
C LEU A 408 -10.00 -6.90 1.05
N PHE A 409 -10.41 -7.45 2.19
CA PHE A 409 -11.82 -7.45 2.62
C PHE A 409 -12.35 -6.02 2.73
N THR A 410 -11.56 -5.14 3.34
CA THR A 410 -11.89 -3.72 3.48
C THR A 410 -11.93 -3.05 2.11
N MET A 411 -10.89 -3.15 1.29
CA MET A 411 -10.80 -2.52 -0.03
C MET A 411 -11.98 -2.90 -0.94
N LEU A 412 -12.36 -4.19 -0.96
CA LEU A 412 -13.43 -4.70 -1.83
C LEU A 412 -14.84 -4.38 -1.30
N THR A 413 -14.99 -3.95 -0.05
CA THR A 413 -16.27 -3.53 0.53
C THR A 413 -16.42 -2.01 0.72
N LEU A 414 -15.37 -1.23 0.47
CA LEU A 414 -15.38 0.24 0.47
C LEU A 414 -15.92 0.83 -0.84
N PRO A 415 -16.39 2.11 -0.84
CA PRO A 415 -16.56 2.88 -2.07
C PRO A 415 -15.20 3.11 -2.75
N GLY A 416 -15.22 3.37 -4.06
CA GLY A 416 -14.03 3.50 -4.89
C GLY A 416 -13.81 2.27 -5.80
N ILE A 417 -12.85 2.34 -6.70
CA ILE A 417 -12.51 1.31 -7.68
C ILE A 417 -11.36 0.47 -7.10
N PRO A 418 -11.57 -0.79 -6.73
CA PRO A 418 -10.49 -1.65 -6.24
C PRO A 418 -9.46 -1.91 -7.33
N VAL A 419 -8.17 -1.79 -6.99
CA VAL A 419 -7.03 -2.12 -7.84
C VAL A 419 -6.24 -3.26 -7.19
N ILE A 420 -6.16 -4.39 -7.87
CA ILE A 420 -5.44 -5.59 -7.43
C ILE A 420 -4.16 -5.68 -8.25
N TYR A 421 -3.02 -5.63 -7.58
CA TYR A 421 -1.72 -5.77 -8.23
C TYR A 421 -1.36 -7.25 -8.44
N GLN A 422 -0.76 -7.59 -9.60
CA GLN A 422 -0.32 -8.95 -9.91
C GLN A 422 0.48 -9.57 -8.76
N GLY A 423 0.22 -10.84 -8.47
CA GLY A 423 0.88 -11.58 -7.40
C GLY A 423 0.25 -11.42 -6.01
N THR A 424 -0.60 -10.40 -5.77
CA THR A 424 -1.38 -10.28 -4.52
C THR A 424 -2.26 -11.51 -4.31
N GLU A 425 -2.89 -12.00 -5.36
CA GLU A 425 -3.75 -13.21 -5.36
C GLU A 425 -2.95 -14.52 -5.23
N GLN A 426 -1.64 -14.45 -5.28
CA GLN A 426 -0.71 -15.56 -5.03
C GLN A 426 0.12 -15.37 -3.77
N ALA A 427 -0.19 -14.31 -2.98
CA ALA A 427 0.49 -13.96 -1.74
C ALA A 427 2.00 -13.73 -1.92
N PHE A 428 2.38 -12.97 -2.95
CA PHE A 428 3.77 -12.59 -3.20
C PHE A 428 4.31 -11.67 -2.09
N THR A 429 5.61 -11.83 -1.81
CA THR A 429 6.40 -10.97 -0.92
C THR A 429 7.38 -10.07 -1.66
N GLY A 430 7.90 -10.53 -2.80
CA GLY A 430 8.76 -9.73 -3.68
C GLY A 430 7.96 -8.72 -4.49
N TYR A 431 8.45 -7.49 -4.56
CA TYR A 431 7.60 -6.39 -5.05
C TYR A 431 7.45 -6.34 -6.57
N ARG A 432 8.45 -6.80 -7.36
CA ARG A 432 8.42 -6.93 -8.84
C ARG A 432 8.65 -8.35 -9.33
N ASP A 433 8.28 -9.34 -8.54
CA ASP A 433 8.42 -10.74 -8.90
C ASP A 433 7.56 -11.13 -10.12
N SER A 434 8.12 -12.00 -10.96
CA SER A 434 7.40 -12.53 -12.12
C SER A 434 6.36 -13.56 -11.73
N MET A 435 5.23 -13.55 -12.45
CA MET A 435 4.15 -14.53 -12.27
C MET A 435 4.44 -15.86 -12.99
N PHE A 436 5.33 -15.87 -13.99
CA PHE A 436 5.63 -17.04 -14.82
C PHE A 436 6.96 -17.71 -14.47
N ALA A 437 7.05 -19.01 -14.74
CA ALA A 437 8.28 -19.77 -14.60
C ALA A 437 9.33 -19.25 -15.60
N GLY A 438 10.54 -18.98 -15.11
CA GLY A 438 11.63 -18.46 -15.93
C GLY A 438 11.84 -16.95 -15.83
N GLY A 439 10.88 -16.18 -15.29
CA GLY A 439 11.09 -14.77 -14.99
C GLY A 439 11.76 -14.52 -13.64
N TYR A 440 12.19 -13.29 -13.38
CA TYR A 440 12.84 -12.90 -12.13
C TYR A 440 11.92 -13.09 -10.93
N ARG A 441 12.49 -13.67 -9.86
CA ARG A 441 11.88 -13.73 -8.54
C ARG A 441 12.93 -13.56 -7.45
N GLU A 442 12.63 -12.74 -6.45
CA GLU A 442 13.53 -12.52 -5.30
C GLU A 442 13.80 -13.80 -4.51
N ASP A 443 12.81 -14.69 -4.41
CA ASP A 443 12.93 -15.99 -3.74
C ASP A 443 13.65 -17.07 -4.59
N GLY A 444 14.02 -16.76 -5.83
CA GLY A 444 14.69 -17.65 -6.78
C GLY A 444 13.85 -18.83 -7.27
N GLN A 445 12.54 -18.87 -6.96
CA GLN A 445 11.66 -19.95 -7.41
C GLN A 445 11.34 -19.83 -8.90
N GLN A 446 11.29 -20.96 -9.61
CA GLN A 446 10.99 -21.05 -11.03
C GLN A 446 9.64 -21.74 -11.23
N LEU A 447 8.56 -21.08 -10.80
CA LEU A 447 7.21 -21.64 -10.80
C LEU A 447 6.24 -20.69 -11.50
N ASP A 448 5.28 -21.27 -12.26
CA ASP A 448 4.12 -20.54 -12.71
C ASP A 448 3.18 -20.25 -11.53
N SER A 449 2.90 -18.97 -11.32
CA SER A 449 2.08 -18.48 -10.21
C SER A 449 0.67 -18.09 -10.69
N PHE A 450 0.05 -18.94 -11.53
CA PHE A 450 -1.34 -18.76 -12.02
C PHE A 450 -2.28 -19.78 -11.40
N ASN A 451 -2.13 -20.04 -10.08
CA ASN A 451 -2.91 -21.05 -9.37
C ASN A 451 -4.26 -20.49 -8.93
N THR A 452 -5.33 -20.80 -9.66
CA THR A 452 -6.71 -20.43 -9.31
C THR A 452 -7.25 -21.14 -8.06
N GLN A 453 -6.52 -22.15 -7.54
CA GLN A 453 -6.87 -22.86 -6.31
C GLN A 453 -6.11 -22.32 -5.09
N SER A 454 -5.27 -21.29 -5.23
CA SER A 454 -4.63 -20.66 -4.09
C SER A 454 -5.69 -20.06 -3.16
N ALA A 455 -5.46 -20.14 -1.85
CA ALA A 455 -6.41 -19.63 -0.87
C ALA A 455 -6.67 -18.12 -1.03
N MET A 456 -5.63 -17.36 -1.41
CA MET A 456 -5.76 -15.92 -1.62
C MET A 456 -6.55 -15.59 -2.89
N TYR A 457 -6.29 -16.32 -4.01
CA TYR A 457 -7.07 -16.15 -5.24
C TYR A 457 -8.56 -16.41 -5.00
N GLN A 458 -8.91 -17.53 -4.35
CA GLN A 458 -10.29 -17.87 -4.04
C GLN A 458 -10.95 -16.85 -3.09
N PHE A 459 -10.20 -16.33 -2.12
CA PHE A 459 -10.69 -15.31 -1.20
C PHE A 459 -11.03 -14.01 -1.95
N ILE A 460 -10.15 -13.54 -2.81
CA ILE A 460 -10.39 -12.34 -3.65
C ILE A 460 -11.56 -12.58 -4.59
N GLN A 461 -11.60 -13.73 -5.26
CA GLN A 461 -12.68 -14.10 -6.19
C GLN A 461 -14.06 -14.04 -5.51
N GLN A 462 -14.18 -14.59 -4.29
CA GLN A 462 -15.43 -14.55 -3.54
C GLN A 462 -15.87 -13.13 -3.19
N LEU A 463 -14.94 -12.28 -2.74
CA LEU A 463 -15.23 -10.88 -2.41
C LEU A 463 -15.56 -10.05 -3.65
N ALA A 464 -14.85 -10.27 -4.75
CA ALA A 464 -15.12 -9.62 -6.04
C ALA A 464 -16.54 -9.97 -6.53
N GLN A 465 -16.93 -11.25 -6.46
CA GLN A 465 -18.28 -11.70 -6.80
C GLN A 465 -19.33 -11.02 -5.90
N LEU A 466 -19.11 -10.98 -4.59
CA LEU A 466 -20.03 -10.30 -3.66
C LEU A 466 -20.18 -8.81 -4.00
N ARG A 467 -19.08 -8.13 -4.37
CA ARG A 467 -19.12 -6.72 -4.78
C ARG A 467 -19.91 -6.54 -6.09
N HIS A 468 -19.77 -7.42 -7.07
CA HIS A 468 -20.55 -7.37 -8.30
C HIS A 468 -22.05 -7.58 -8.05
N ASP A 469 -22.39 -8.53 -7.18
CA ASP A 469 -23.77 -8.89 -6.86
C ASP A 469 -24.47 -7.85 -5.98
N ASN A 470 -23.72 -7.08 -5.19
CA ASN A 470 -24.24 -6.15 -4.18
C ASN A 470 -23.77 -4.71 -4.43
N LYS A 471 -24.56 -3.95 -5.20
CA LYS A 471 -24.24 -2.54 -5.53
C LYS A 471 -24.12 -1.62 -4.31
N VAL A 472 -24.66 -1.99 -3.18
CA VAL A 472 -24.46 -1.26 -1.92
C VAL A 472 -22.97 -1.17 -1.56
N LEU A 473 -22.13 -2.16 -1.94
CA LEU A 473 -20.70 -2.15 -1.67
C LEU A 473 -19.91 -1.18 -2.59
N SER A 474 -20.37 -0.98 -3.83
CA SER A 474 -19.71 -0.04 -4.76
C SER A 474 -20.28 1.38 -4.69
N ARG A 475 -21.58 1.54 -4.46
CA ARG A 475 -22.31 2.82 -4.62
C ARG A 475 -22.97 3.35 -3.36
N GLY A 476 -23.06 2.54 -2.28
CA GLY A 476 -23.74 2.93 -1.04
C GLY A 476 -22.96 3.98 -0.26
N ASP A 477 -23.67 4.76 0.54
CA ASP A 477 -23.08 5.68 1.52
C ASP A 477 -22.27 4.91 2.56
N LEU A 478 -21.30 5.59 3.17
CA LEU A 478 -20.41 5.03 4.18
C LEU A 478 -20.63 5.74 5.52
N THR A 479 -20.89 4.98 6.59
CA THR A 479 -20.96 5.48 7.96
C THR A 479 -20.09 4.63 8.87
N ILE A 480 -19.15 5.22 9.58
CA ILE A 480 -18.32 4.52 10.59
C ILE A 480 -19.18 4.28 11.84
N LEU A 481 -19.24 3.05 12.31
CA LEU A 481 -20.06 2.64 13.45
C LEU A 481 -19.24 2.39 14.71
N ALA A 482 -18.02 1.83 14.57
CA ALA A 482 -17.11 1.57 15.67
C ALA A 482 -15.67 1.74 15.20
N GLU A 483 -14.83 2.24 16.08
CA GLU A 483 -13.39 2.39 15.88
C GLU A 483 -12.67 2.34 17.24
N ASP A 484 -11.43 1.85 17.26
CA ASP A 484 -10.57 1.82 18.43
C ASP A 484 -9.52 2.94 18.32
N LYS A 485 -9.39 3.74 19.38
CA LYS A 485 -8.45 4.87 19.45
C LYS A 485 -7.11 4.48 20.08
N ALA A 486 -7.06 3.36 20.78
CA ALA A 486 -5.88 2.95 21.54
C ALA A 486 -4.91 2.12 20.68
N GLY A 487 -5.43 1.33 19.74
CA GLY A 487 -4.59 0.43 18.94
C GLY A 487 -5.40 -0.41 17.96
N ALA A 488 -4.82 -1.55 17.60
CA ALA A 488 -5.55 -2.59 16.88
C ALA A 488 -6.74 -3.08 17.71
N GLY A 489 -7.91 -3.21 17.08
CA GLY A 489 -9.15 -3.57 17.77
C GLY A 489 -10.32 -3.66 16.82
N ALA A 490 -11.53 -3.44 17.33
CA ALA A 490 -12.73 -3.46 16.54
C ALA A 490 -12.79 -2.27 15.57
N PHE A 491 -13.27 -2.55 14.36
CA PHE A 491 -13.63 -1.55 13.38
C PHE A 491 -14.92 -1.96 12.69
N ALA A 492 -15.87 -1.03 12.55
CA ALA A 492 -17.11 -1.34 11.87
C ALA A 492 -17.64 -0.14 11.08
N TYR A 493 -18.21 -0.44 9.92
CA TYR A 493 -18.90 0.54 9.09
C TYR A 493 -20.15 -0.04 8.43
N ARG A 494 -21.08 0.85 8.13
CA ARG A 494 -22.29 0.57 7.41
C ARG A 494 -22.21 1.11 6.00
N ARG A 495 -22.73 0.34 5.05
CA ARG A 495 -23.00 0.75 3.68
C ARG A 495 -24.52 0.79 3.49
N HIS A 496 -25.01 1.85 2.88
CA HIS A 496 -26.46 2.06 2.65
C HIS A 496 -26.71 2.55 1.23
N LEU A 497 -27.60 1.90 0.51
CA LEU A 497 -28.04 2.30 -0.83
C LEU A 497 -29.54 1.97 -0.97
N GLU A 498 -30.40 2.98 -1.05
CA GLU A 498 -31.85 2.82 -1.12
C GLU A 498 -32.38 1.97 0.06
N ASP A 499 -32.90 0.76 -0.20
CA ASP A 499 -33.36 -0.17 0.84
C ASP A 499 -32.30 -1.23 1.23
N ALA A 500 -31.13 -1.23 0.57
CA ALA A 500 -30.06 -2.19 0.83
C ALA A 500 -29.13 -1.71 1.94
N GLU A 501 -28.86 -2.59 2.91
CA GLU A 501 -28.04 -2.34 4.07
C GLU A 501 -26.98 -3.42 4.21
N ALA A 502 -25.71 -3.02 4.33
CA ALA A 502 -24.62 -3.93 4.65
C ALA A 502 -23.79 -3.38 5.82
N LEU A 503 -23.40 -4.25 6.74
CA LEU A 503 -22.48 -3.96 7.84
C LEU A 503 -21.18 -4.74 7.61
N VAL A 504 -20.06 -4.04 7.72
CA VAL A 504 -18.73 -4.65 7.72
C VAL A 504 -18.13 -4.46 9.09
N ILE A 505 -17.73 -5.54 9.73
CA ILE A 505 -17.20 -5.53 11.10
C ILE A 505 -15.88 -6.31 11.08
N LEU A 506 -14.82 -5.72 11.63
CA LEU A 506 -13.49 -6.30 11.69
C LEU A 506 -12.94 -6.27 13.12
N ASN A 507 -12.04 -7.20 13.40
CA ASN A 507 -11.12 -7.14 14.52
C ASN A 507 -9.69 -7.18 13.98
N THR A 508 -8.98 -6.07 14.06
CA THR A 508 -7.58 -5.96 13.58
C THR A 508 -6.56 -6.43 14.61
N ALA A 509 -6.98 -6.69 15.86
CA ALA A 509 -6.09 -7.20 16.90
C ALA A 509 -5.75 -8.68 16.69
N SER A 510 -4.59 -9.09 17.20
CA SER A 510 -4.14 -10.50 17.24
C SER A 510 -4.79 -11.33 18.35
N GLN A 511 -5.79 -10.78 19.03
CA GLN A 511 -6.55 -11.40 20.12
C GLN A 511 -8.04 -11.11 19.96
N PRO A 512 -8.94 -11.91 20.56
CA PRO A 512 -10.36 -11.65 20.48
C PRO A 512 -10.76 -10.34 21.14
N VAL A 513 -11.71 -9.61 20.54
CA VAL A 513 -12.25 -8.37 21.09
C VAL A 513 -13.77 -8.44 21.26
N LEU A 514 -14.28 -7.74 22.26
CA LEU A 514 -15.70 -7.51 22.46
C LEU A 514 -16.12 -6.21 21.78
N LEU A 515 -16.90 -6.31 20.73
CA LEU A 515 -17.66 -5.20 20.20
C LEU A 515 -18.93 -5.06 21.03
N ASN A 516 -18.96 -4.09 21.95
CA ASN A 516 -20.03 -3.97 22.94
C ASN A 516 -21.08 -2.96 22.54
N GLN A 517 -22.34 -3.37 22.45
CA GLN A 517 -23.52 -2.52 22.22
C GLN A 517 -23.33 -1.47 21.12
N MET A 518 -22.68 -1.86 20.02
CA MET A 518 -22.46 -0.98 18.87
C MET A 518 -23.80 -0.56 18.26
N ALA A 519 -24.06 0.73 18.14
CA ALA A 519 -25.22 1.24 17.43
C ALA A 519 -25.08 0.99 15.92
N THR A 520 -25.97 0.18 15.35
CA THR A 520 -25.92 -0.20 13.93
C THR A 520 -26.58 0.82 13.00
N GLY A 521 -27.42 1.70 13.54
CA GLY A 521 -28.31 2.55 12.76
C GLY A 521 -29.52 1.83 12.16
N LEU A 522 -29.71 0.54 12.51
CA LEU A 522 -30.87 -0.27 12.08
C LEU A 522 -31.92 -0.33 13.19
N ALA A 523 -33.13 -0.78 12.84
CA ALA A 523 -34.20 -0.97 13.82
C ALA A 523 -33.87 -2.13 14.79
N ALA A 524 -34.44 -2.07 16.00
CA ALA A 524 -34.39 -3.17 16.96
C ALA A 524 -35.02 -4.43 16.33
N GLY A 525 -34.40 -5.60 16.57
CA GLY A 525 -34.88 -6.86 16.04
C GLY A 525 -34.58 -7.04 14.52
N THR A 526 -33.73 -6.21 13.91
CA THR A 526 -33.29 -6.47 12.52
C THR A 526 -32.41 -7.70 12.48
N ARG A 527 -32.78 -8.69 11.64
CA ARG A 527 -31.95 -9.86 11.38
C ARG A 527 -30.87 -9.53 10.35
N LEU A 528 -29.65 -9.95 10.64
CA LEU A 528 -28.44 -9.78 9.83
C LEU A 528 -27.92 -11.14 9.40
N LYS A 529 -27.86 -11.40 8.11
CA LYS A 529 -27.33 -12.61 7.49
C LYS A 529 -25.84 -12.42 7.18
N VAL A 530 -25.01 -13.39 7.49
CA VAL A 530 -23.59 -13.42 7.10
C VAL A 530 -23.48 -13.73 5.62
N LEU A 531 -22.87 -12.81 4.83
CA LEU A 531 -22.55 -13.00 3.42
C LEU A 531 -21.13 -13.54 3.23
N SER A 532 -20.19 -13.06 4.03
CA SER A 532 -18.78 -13.50 4.03
C SER A 532 -18.15 -13.31 5.39
N GLN A 533 -17.15 -14.14 5.69
CA GLN A 533 -16.37 -14.02 6.93
C GLN A 533 -14.92 -14.46 6.71
N LEU A 534 -14.02 -13.84 7.48
CA LEU A 534 -12.62 -14.20 7.63
C LEU A 534 -12.39 -14.55 9.09
N ASN A 535 -11.77 -15.71 9.39
CA ASN A 535 -11.49 -16.18 10.76
C ASN A 535 -12.71 -16.11 11.70
N GLY A 536 -13.91 -16.23 11.15
CA GLY A 536 -15.18 -16.06 11.85
C GLY A 536 -15.93 -17.35 12.12
N ASP A 537 -15.31 -18.52 12.05
CA ASP A 537 -15.97 -19.84 12.17
C ASP A 537 -16.77 -20.03 13.46
N THR A 538 -16.46 -19.27 14.51
CA THR A 538 -17.19 -19.27 15.78
C THR A 538 -18.37 -18.29 15.82
N LEU A 539 -18.52 -17.43 14.81
CA LEU A 539 -19.60 -16.47 14.72
C LEU A 539 -20.90 -17.14 14.24
N PRO A 540 -22.06 -16.75 14.76
CA PRO A 540 -23.34 -17.23 14.26
C PRO A 540 -23.54 -16.83 12.77
N LEU A 541 -24.16 -17.71 11.98
CA LEU A 541 -24.49 -17.41 10.57
C LEU A 541 -25.58 -16.32 10.40
N SER A 542 -26.23 -15.98 11.48
CA SER A 542 -27.24 -14.89 11.55
C SER A 542 -27.18 -14.23 12.91
N LEU A 543 -27.25 -12.92 12.92
CA LEU A 543 -27.29 -12.08 14.12
C LEU A 543 -28.61 -11.30 14.16
N VAL A 544 -28.97 -10.76 15.31
CA VAL A 544 -30.16 -9.90 15.46
C VAL A 544 -29.77 -8.69 16.30
N THR A 545 -30.16 -7.49 15.85
CA THR A 545 -29.95 -6.28 16.62
C THR A 545 -30.81 -6.28 17.90
N GLY A 546 -30.20 -5.90 19.02
CA GLY A 546 -30.89 -5.75 20.29
C GLY A 546 -31.81 -4.53 20.37
N GLU A 547 -32.28 -4.20 21.58
CA GLU A 547 -33.02 -2.98 21.85
C GLU A 547 -32.21 -1.76 21.36
N ASN A 548 -32.89 -0.77 20.81
CA ASN A 548 -32.28 0.41 20.19
C ASN A 548 -31.37 0.14 18.97
N GLY A 549 -31.48 -1.04 18.36
CA GLY A 549 -30.67 -1.38 17.17
C GLY A 549 -29.19 -1.58 17.44
N VAL A 550 -28.81 -2.01 18.66
CA VAL A 550 -27.42 -2.28 19.03
C VAL A 550 -27.02 -3.72 18.73
N LEU A 551 -25.70 -3.95 18.54
CA LEU A 551 -25.11 -5.27 18.36
C LEU A 551 -23.95 -5.49 19.34
N THR A 552 -23.99 -6.60 20.09
CA THR A 552 -22.86 -7.05 20.91
C THR A 552 -22.29 -8.34 20.29
N LEU A 553 -20.97 -8.36 20.05
CA LEU A 553 -20.32 -9.46 19.37
C LEU A 553 -18.88 -9.67 19.88
N ALA A 554 -18.57 -10.91 20.29
CA ALA A 554 -17.18 -11.30 20.53
C ALA A 554 -16.54 -11.69 19.20
N LEU A 555 -15.60 -10.86 18.74
CA LEU A 555 -14.91 -11.02 17.45
C LEU A 555 -13.62 -11.82 17.66
N PRO A 556 -13.39 -12.94 16.95
CA PRO A 556 -12.10 -13.61 16.96
C PRO A 556 -10.94 -12.72 16.51
N ALA A 557 -9.72 -13.13 16.86
CA ALA A 557 -8.50 -12.45 16.39
C ALA A 557 -8.46 -12.36 14.87
N LYS A 558 -7.99 -11.22 14.32
CA LYS A 558 -7.82 -11.01 12.88
C LYS A 558 -9.04 -11.43 12.05
N SER A 559 -10.26 -11.20 12.57
CA SER A 559 -11.51 -11.57 11.89
C SER A 559 -12.13 -10.42 11.12
N ALA A 560 -12.98 -10.78 10.16
CA ALA A 560 -13.87 -9.84 9.46
C ALA A 560 -15.19 -10.54 9.15
N VAL A 561 -16.28 -9.79 9.11
CA VAL A 561 -17.61 -10.28 8.71
C VAL A 561 -18.35 -9.21 7.89
N LEU A 562 -18.95 -9.65 6.78
CA LEU A 562 -19.89 -8.88 5.98
C LEU A 562 -21.30 -9.40 6.25
N LEU A 563 -22.17 -8.51 6.70
CA LEU A 563 -23.56 -8.78 7.06
C LEU A 563 -24.50 -8.01 6.14
N GLU A 564 -25.60 -8.63 5.78
CA GLU A 564 -26.71 -8.01 5.05
C GLU A 564 -27.98 -8.04 5.88
N SER A 565 -28.77 -6.96 5.85
CA SER A 565 -30.08 -6.93 6.49
C SER A 565 -31.05 -7.88 5.79
N ASP A 566 -31.63 -8.82 6.54
CA ASP A 566 -32.48 -9.91 6.02
C ASP A 566 -33.82 -10.02 6.81
N GLY A 567 -34.48 -8.88 7.07
CA GLY A 567 -35.80 -8.85 7.71
C GLY A 567 -35.77 -8.79 9.23
N ALA A 568 -36.82 -9.30 9.89
CA ALA A 568 -36.97 -9.23 11.33
C ALA A 568 -36.58 -10.55 12.04
N GLY A 569 -36.03 -10.45 13.25
CA GLY A 569 -35.67 -11.54 14.14
C GLY A 569 -36.22 -11.33 15.55
N GLU A 570 -36.01 -12.31 16.44
CA GLU A 570 -36.37 -12.21 17.86
C GLU A 570 -35.27 -11.46 18.62
N LEU A 571 -35.66 -10.51 19.47
CA LEU A 571 -34.71 -9.72 20.28
C LEU A 571 -33.85 -10.61 21.18
N PRO A 572 -32.53 -10.39 21.26
CA PRO A 572 -31.67 -11.11 22.20
C PRO A 572 -32.01 -10.77 23.66
N PRO A 573 -31.77 -11.71 24.63
CA PRO A 573 -32.05 -11.49 26.05
C PRO A 573 -31.13 -10.43 26.66
N VAL A 574 -31.63 -9.66 27.63
CA VAL A 574 -30.87 -8.63 28.37
C VAL A 574 -30.75 -9.03 29.82
N ASP A 575 -29.53 -9.05 30.39
CA ASP A 575 -29.30 -9.27 31.84
C ASP A 575 -29.36 -7.94 32.62
N THR A 576 -30.43 -7.75 33.41
CA THR A 576 -30.65 -6.55 34.21
C THR A 576 -30.04 -6.62 35.63
N SER A 577 -29.46 -7.77 36.04
CA SER A 577 -28.89 -7.95 37.39
C SER A 577 -27.48 -7.37 37.55
N MET A 578 -26.77 -7.22 36.47
CA MET A 578 -25.36 -6.82 36.43
C MET A 578 -25.22 -5.29 36.57
N THR A 579 -24.41 -4.82 37.55
CA THR A 579 -24.13 -3.36 37.74
C THR A 579 -22.68 -3.13 38.14
N LEU A 580 -22.18 -1.90 37.86
CA LEU A 580 -20.98 -1.31 38.48
C LEU A 580 -21.44 -0.26 39.50
N THR A 581 -21.01 -0.39 40.78
CA THR A 581 -21.33 0.60 41.83
C THR A 581 -20.23 1.59 42.10
N THR A 582 -18.96 1.27 41.68
CA THR A 582 -17.87 2.26 41.68
C THR A 582 -18.15 3.35 40.64
N GLU A 583 -18.01 4.60 41.04
CA GLU A 583 -18.10 5.72 40.13
C GLU A 583 -16.81 5.78 39.25
N LEU A 584 -16.93 5.42 37.97
CA LEU A 584 -15.82 5.40 37.02
C LEU A 584 -16.06 6.35 35.82
N ALA A 585 -17.32 6.57 35.48
CA ALA A 585 -17.68 7.36 34.30
C ALA A 585 -17.08 8.79 34.36
N GLY A 586 -16.30 9.12 33.32
CA GLY A 586 -15.68 10.44 33.16
C GLY A 586 -14.48 10.71 34.11
N GLN A 587 -14.00 9.73 34.88
CA GLN A 587 -12.80 9.89 35.70
C GLN A 587 -11.53 9.86 34.85
N THR A 588 -10.47 10.51 35.33
CA THR A 588 -9.08 10.43 34.79
C THR A 588 -8.20 9.70 35.80
N LEU A 589 -7.66 8.54 35.41
CA LEU A 589 -6.85 7.69 36.26
C LEU A 589 -5.36 7.90 35.98
N GLY A 590 -4.56 8.07 37.05
CA GLY A 590 -3.11 8.02 37.02
C GLY A 590 -2.54 6.85 37.82
N ALA A 591 -3.40 6.04 38.46
CA ALA A 591 -3.08 4.89 39.29
C ALA A 591 -4.23 3.89 39.30
N ASP A 592 -3.97 2.68 39.82
CA ASP A 592 -4.94 1.59 39.95
C ASP A 592 -6.18 2.01 40.76
N LEU A 593 -7.38 1.54 40.33
CA LEU A 593 -8.68 1.86 40.94
C LEU A 593 -9.42 0.61 41.39
N PRO A 594 -9.83 0.49 42.68
CA PRO A 594 -10.70 -0.58 43.14
C PRO A 594 -12.12 -0.46 42.57
N LEU A 595 -12.65 -1.57 42.03
CA LEU A 595 -13.99 -1.69 41.44
C LEU A 595 -14.89 -2.56 42.29
N GLN A 596 -16.20 -2.21 42.39
CA GLN A 596 -17.25 -2.96 43.07
C GLN A 596 -18.56 -2.94 42.26
N GLY A 597 -19.39 -4.00 42.39
CA GLY A 597 -20.66 -4.06 41.69
C GLY A 597 -21.55 -5.20 42.13
N THR A 598 -22.66 -5.41 41.41
CA THR A 598 -23.60 -6.52 41.65
C THR A 598 -23.77 -7.41 40.43
N GLY A 599 -24.36 -8.57 40.61
CA GLY A 599 -24.71 -9.52 39.56
C GLY A 599 -25.45 -10.73 40.05
N THR A 600 -25.78 -11.66 39.15
CA THR A 600 -26.43 -12.92 39.53
C THR A 600 -25.48 -13.75 40.39
N PRO A 601 -25.87 -14.18 41.64
CA PRO A 601 -25.01 -14.97 42.51
C PRO A 601 -24.46 -16.23 41.84
N GLY A 602 -23.13 -16.43 41.90
CA GLY A 602 -22.42 -17.52 41.30
C GLY A 602 -22.12 -17.40 39.80
N SER A 603 -22.58 -16.33 39.13
CA SER A 603 -22.18 -16.04 37.75
C SER A 603 -20.75 -15.48 37.69
N THR A 604 -20.13 -15.59 36.51
CA THR A 604 -18.86 -14.91 36.21
C THR A 604 -19.14 -13.73 35.29
N ILE A 605 -18.63 -12.55 35.68
CA ILE A 605 -18.65 -11.33 34.90
C ILE A 605 -17.22 -11.09 34.41
N LYS A 606 -17.05 -10.83 33.11
CA LYS A 606 -15.79 -10.33 32.55
C LYS A 606 -15.77 -8.81 32.61
N LEU A 607 -14.74 -8.23 33.21
CA LEU A 607 -14.42 -6.83 33.12
C LEU A 607 -13.53 -6.65 31.90
N VAL A 608 -14.10 -6.13 30.84
CA VAL A 608 -13.44 -6.02 29.52
C VAL A 608 -13.09 -4.56 29.29
N VAL A 609 -11.80 -4.25 29.25
CA VAL A 609 -11.32 -2.90 28.93
C VAL A 609 -11.03 -2.81 27.43
N ASP A 610 -11.47 -1.74 26.78
CA ASP A 610 -11.28 -1.45 25.35
C ASP A 610 -11.65 -2.62 24.43
N GLY A 611 -12.54 -3.49 24.92
CA GLY A 611 -12.99 -4.66 24.18
C GLY A 611 -12.03 -5.86 24.22
N GLU A 612 -10.87 -5.79 24.88
CA GLU A 612 -9.86 -6.86 24.88
C GLU A 612 -10.32 -8.05 25.77
N LEU A 613 -10.74 -9.16 25.14
CA LEU A 613 -11.28 -10.31 25.85
C LEU A 613 -10.21 -11.18 26.54
N ASP A 614 -9.01 -11.28 25.97
CA ASP A 614 -7.94 -12.11 26.54
C ASP A 614 -7.30 -11.47 27.79
N SER A 615 -7.33 -10.15 27.90
CA SER A 615 -6.89 -9.41 29.08
C SER A 615 -8.01 -9.14 30.10
N ALA A 616 -9.24 -9.58 29.79
CA ALA A 616 -10.40 -9.35 30.65
C ALA A 616 -10.23 -10.02 32.03
N THR A 617 -10.60 -9.32 33.07
CA THR A 617 -10.59 -9.83 34.42
C THR A 617 -11.89 -10.59 34.73
N ASP A 618 -11.80 -11.85 35.03
CA ASP A 618 -12.94 -12.67 35.45
C ASP A 618 -13.25 -12.43 36.93
N VAL A 619 -14.49 -12.04 37.21
CA VAL A 619 -14.98 -11.78 38.57
C VAL A 619 -16.16 -12.70 38.87
N VAL A 620 -16.05 -13.47 39.92
CA VAL A 620 -17.15 -14.32 40.41
C VAL A 620 -18.04 -13.55 41.37
N VAL A 621 -19.33 -13.51 41.07
CA VAL A 621 -20.33 -12.87 41.93
C VAL A 621 -20.55 -13.72 43.18
N GLY A 622 -20.39 -13.12 44.36
CA GLY A 622 -20.61 -13.80 45.65
C GLY A 622 -22.04 -14.26 45.85
N SER A 623 -22.26 -15.11 46.86
CA SER A 623 -23.60 -15.57 47.21
C SER A 623 -24.53 -14.42 47.69
N ASP A 624 -23.95 -13.30 48.05
CA ASP A 624 -24.65 -12.04 48.42
C ASP A 624 -24.98 -11.15 47.20
N GLY A 625 -24.64 -11.60 46.02
CA GLY A 625 -24.87 -10.83 44.80
C GLY A 625 -23.86 -9.69 44.57
N GLN A 626 -22.77 -9.61 45.37
CA GLN A 626 -21.73 -8.56 45.24
C GLN A 626 -20.48 -9.15 44.56
N TRP A 627 -19.71 -8.25 43.90
CA TRP A 627 -18.37 -8.55 43.38
C TRP A 627 -17.42 -7.39 43.61
N GLN A 628 -16.11 -7.67 43.59
CA GLN A 628 -15.03 -6.68 43.68
C GLN A 628 -13.83 -7.05 42.82
N SER A 629 -13.07 -6.08 42.33
CA SER A 629 -11.87 -6.22 41.53
C SER A 629 -10.98 -4.98 41.64
N THR A 630 -9.89 -4.91 40.84
CA THR A 630 -9.02 -3.73 40.70
C THR A 630 -8.78 -3.48 39.20
N LEU A 631 -8.97 -2.24 38.75
CA LEU A 631 -8.58 -1.82 37.40
C LEU A 631 -7.14 -1.29 37.46
N SER A 632 -6.19 -2.02 36.87
CA SER A 632 -4.77 -1.62 36.83
C SER A 632 -4.46 -0.76 35.60
N VAL A 633 -3.65 0.30 35.78
CA VAL A 633 -3.21 1.20 34.71
C VAL A 633 -1.86 0.82 34.08
N ARG A 634 -1.20 -0.26 34.57
CA ARG A 634 0.16 -0.68 34.17
C ARG A 634 0.36 -0.84 32.66
N HIS A 635 -0.62 -1.37 31.96
CA HIS A 635 -0.52 -1.70 30.54
C HIS A 635 -1.19 -0.68 29.62
N PHE A 636 -1.76 0.39 30.16
CA PHE A 636 -2.34 1.43 29.31
C PHE A 636 -1.28 2.26 28.59
N ALA A 637 -1.62 2.75 27.39
CA ALA A 637 -0.73 3.56 26.56
C ALA A 637 -0.42 4.92 27.21
N MET A 638 0.68 5.51 26.80
CA MET A 638 1.14 6.81 27.29
C MET A 638 0.27 7.96 26.78
N GLY A 639 0.32 9.08 27.49
CA GLY A 639 -0.47 10.29 27.20
C GLY A 639 -1.84 10.26 27.86
N THR A 640 -2.73 11.12 27.38
CA THR A 640 -4.13 11.11 27.77
C THR A 640 -4.88 10.21 26.81
N GLN A 641 -5.45 9.12 27.31
CA GLN A 641 -6.19 8.14 26.54
C GLN A 641 -7.60 7.99 27.09
N GLU A 642 -8.55 7.82 26.18
CA GLU A 642 -9.93 7.47 26.54
C GLU A 642 -10.08 5.95 26.48
N HIS A 643 -10.69 5.37 27.53
CA HIS A 643 -10.91 3.93 27.65
C HIS A 643 -12.38 3.64 27.89
N ARG A 644 -12.78 2.40 27.61
CA ARG A 644 -14.13 1.89 27.83
C ARG A 644 -14.05 0.62 28.65
N LEU A 645 -14.84 0.55 29.73
CA LEU A 645 -15.03 -0.66 30.52
C LEU A 645 -16.40 -1.25 30.18
N ALA A 646 -16.43 -2.47 29.66
CA ALA A 646 -17.64 -3.29 29.53
C ALA A 646 -17.69 -4.35 30.63
N LEU A 647 -18.90 -4.56 31.17
CA LEU A 647 -19.21 -5.72 32.00
C LEU A 647 -19.92 -6.73 31.09
N TYR A 648 -19.32 -7.90 30.89
CA TYR A 648 -19.80 -8.91 29.95
C TYR A 648 -20.02 -10.28 30.61
N ASN A 649 -21.24 -10.80 30.49
CA ASN A 649 -21.58 -12.16 30.87
C ASN A 649 -21.55 -13.07 29.63
N ALA A 650 -20.41 -13.74 29.42
CA ALA A 650 -20.20 -14.56 28.23
C ALA A 650 -21.18 -15.74 28.12
N ALA A 651 -21.63 -16.30 29.27
CA ALA A 651 -22.56 -17.40 29.29
C ALA A 651 -23.95 -17.05 28.78
N GLN A 652 -24.35 -15.79 28.89
CA GLN A 652 -25.63 -15.26 28.44
C GLN A 652 -25.52 -14.43 27.16
N GLY A 653 -24.29 -14.07 26.72
CA GLY A 653 -24.08 -13.14 25.63
C GLY A 653 -24.57 -11.72 25.90
N SER A 654 -24.76 -11.36 27.18
CA SER A 654 -25.31 -10.08 27.62
C SER A 654 -24.23 -9.18 28.20
N SER A 655 -24.39 -7.86 28.02
CA SER A 655 -23.45 -6.85 28.51
C SER A 655 -24.14 -5.59 29.00
N LEU A 656 -23.45 -4.81 29.84
CA LEU A 656 -23.83 -3.42 30.09
C LEU A 656 -23.23 -2.52 29.02
N ALA A 657 -23.85 -1.32 28.88
CA ALA A 657 -23.26 -0.26 28.06
C ALA A 657 -21.87 0.12 28.57
N ASP A 658 -20.99 0.49 27.65
CA ASP A 658 -19.62 0.91 27.98
C ASP A 658 -19.59 2.08 28.95
N ILE A 659 -18.69 1.98 29.92
CA ILE A 659 -18.40 3.04 30.86
C ILE A 659 -17.09 3.70 30.43
N THR A 660 -17.17 4.94 29.96
CA THR A 660 -16.01 5.70 29.47
C THR A 660 -15.26 6.37 30.63
N PHE A 661 -13.94 6.22 30.65
CA PHE A 661 -13.01 6.90 31.56
C PHE A 661 -11.74 7.29 30.81
N GLN A 662 -10.85 8.04 31.45
CA GLN A 662 -9.56 8.43 30.86
C GLN A 662 -8.41 7.94 31.72
N THR A 663 -7.23 7.76 31.09
CA THR A 663 -5.95 7.66 31.77
C THR A 663 -5.09 8.86 31.41
N GLN A 664 -4.18 9.25 32.28
CA GLN A 664 -3.17 10.27 32.02
C GLN A 664 -1.81 9.78 32.51
N LEU A 665 -1.02 9.22 31.60
CA LEU A 665 0.29 8.62 31.89
C LEU A 665 1.37 9.38 31.13
N ALA A 666 2.54 9.55 31.75
CA ALA A 666 3.68 10.22 31.14
C ALA A 666 4.99 9.52 31.50
N TYR A 667 5.95 9.52 30.58
CA TYR A 667 7.30 9.11 30.90
C TYR A 667 7.91 10.10 31.90
N PRO A 668 8.78 9.63 32.82
CA PRO A 668 9.50 10.52 33.72
C PRO A 668 10.47 11.41 32.90
N GLU A 669 10.79 12.60 33.40
CA GLU A 669 11.75 13.50 32.78
C GLU A 669 13.17 12.90 32.75
N THR A 670 13.50 12.08 33.75
CA THR A 670 14.82 11.44 33.88
C THR A 670 14.77 10.06 33.24
N ALA A 671 15.71 9.76 32.33
CA ALA A 671 15.88 8.46 31.76
C ALA A 671 16.26 7.41 32.81
N ALA A 672 15.71 6.21 32.68
CA ALA A 672 16.10 5.06 33.49
C ALA A 672 17.52 4.57 33.14
N LEU A 673 17.91 4.75 31.86
CA LEU A 673 19.27 4.48 31.38
C LEU A 673 19.68 5.56 30.38
N THR A 674 20.94 6.01 30.48
CA THR A 674 21.57 6.90 29.50
C THR A 674 22.91 6.31 29.08
N LEU A 675 23.10 6.24 27.76
CA LEU A 675 24.39 5.97 27.13
C LEU A 675 24.74 7.20 26.28
N ASP A 676 25.91 7.76 26.49
CA ASP A 676 26.51 8.75 25.60
C ASP A 676 27.55 8.00 24.75
N ASP A 677 27.37 8.05 23.44
CA ASP A 677 28.25 7.44 22.44
C ASP A 677 29.04 8.53 21.72
N SER A 678 30.16 8.19 21.13
CA SER A 678 30.97 9.15 20.37
C SER A 678 30.45 9.41 18.98
N GLY A 679 29.52 8.58 18.50
CA GLY A 679 29.06 8.61 17.12
C GLY A 679 30.19 8.24 16.13
N ASP A 680 31.15 7.45 16.58
CA ASP A 680 32.36 7.16 15.83
C ASP A 680 32.21 6.06 14.79
N GLY A 681 31.01 5.53 14.61
CA GLY A 681 30.70 4.50 13.63
C GLY A 681 30.92 3.09 14.19
N ILE A 682 31.31 2.15 13.35
CA ILE A 682 31.34 0.73 13.67
C ILE A 682 32.13 0.42 14.95
N ASN A 683 31.46 -0.07 15.98
CA ASN A 683 31.99 -0.42 17.28
C ASN A 683 32.54 -1.83 17.38
N GLY A 684 32.92 -2.46 16.32
CA GLY A 684 33.76 -3.63 16.30
C GLY A 684 33.18 -4.94 16.81
N SER A 685 31.92 -5.02 17.14
CA SER A 685 31.29 -6.30 17.52
C SER A 685 30.97 -7.18 16.32
N ALA A 686 30.84 -6.63 15.10
CA ALA A 686 30.33 -7.36 13.96
C ALA A 686 31.03 -7.10 12.60
N GLY A 687 31.93 -6.12 12.48
CA GLY A 687 32.62 -5.81 11.22
C GLY A 687 34.03 -5.26 11.40
N PRO A 688 34.80 -5.10 10.31
CA PRO A 688 36.11 -4.51 10.36
C PRO A 688 35.98 -3.02 10.69
N GLN A 689 36.37 -2.64 11.91
CA GLN A 689 36.24 -1.28 12.43
C GLN A 689 36.81 -0.22 11.50
N GLY A 690 35.99 0.81 11.19
CA GLY A 690 36.39 2.01 10.47
C GLY A 690 36.83 1.78 9.02
N SER A 691 36.49 0.63 8.44
CA SER A 691 36.88 0.29 7.06
C SER A 691 35.77 0.58 6.04
N TYR A 692 34.54 0.79 6.47
CA TYR A 692 33.43 1.07 5.56
C TYR A 692 33.39 2.53 5.11
N SER A 693 32.95 2.75 3.88
CA SER A 693 32.75 4.07 3.30
C SER A 693 31.29 4.23 2.90
N LEU A 694 30.73 5.42 3.17
CA LEU A 694 29.38 5.79 2.73
C LEU A 694 29.29 5.79 1.20
N PRO A 695 28.10 5.52 0.63
CA PRO A 695 27.85 5.65 -0.80
C PRO A 695 28.30 7.00 -1.37
N GLN A 696 28.56 7.06 -2.67
CA GLN A 696 29.07 8.30 -3.30
C GLN A 696 28.03 9.40 -3.42
N ASP A 697 26.75 9.05 -3.47
CA ASP A 697 25.68 10.00 -3.64
C ASP A 697 25.78 11.17 -2.66
N ALA A 698 25.40 12.36 -3.10
CA ALA A 698 25.55 13.61 -2.35
C ALA A 698 24.57 13.71 -1.16
N SER A 699 23.52 12.91 -1.14
CA SER A 699 22.56 12.83 -0.04
C SER A 699 23.13 12.21 1.23
N PHE A 700 24.25 11.43 1.12
CA PHE A 700 24.96 10.93 2.28
C PHE A 700 25.96 11.96 2.80
N ASP A 701 25.78 12.41 4.04
CA ASP A 701 26.71 13.34 4.69
C ASP A 701 27.98 12.61 5.12
N LYS A 702 29.10 12.96 4.47
CA LYS A 702 30.42 12.34 4.71
C LYS A 702 31.18 12.96 5.88
N ALA A 703 30.69 14.07 6.40
CA ALA A 703 31.29 14.76 7.55
C ALA A 703 30.60 14.37 8.88
N GLN A 704 29.27 14.19 8.83
CA GLN A 704 28.45 13.79 9.95
C GLN A 704 27.46 12.72 9.46
N SER A 705 27.85 11.45 9.64
CA SER A 705 27.06 10.32 9.12
C SER A 705 25.67 10.27 9.73
N GLN A 706 24.64 10.17 8.87
CA GLN A 706 23.26 9.91 9.28
C GLN A 706 23.10 8.58 10.03
N LEU A 707 24.05 7.66 9.91
CA LEU A 707 24.01 6.35 10.54
C LEU A 707 24.68 6.29 11.93
N ALA A 708 25.39 7.34 12.35
CA ALA A 708 26.14 7.36 13.61
C ALA A 708 25.24 7.77 14.80
N ILE A 709 25.25 6.95 15.86
CA ILE A 709 24.52 7.17 17.12
C ILE A 709 25.39 7.99 18.07
N GLU A 710 24.90 9.15 18.56
CA GLU A 710 25.59 9.97 19.57
C GLU A 710 25.14 9.65 20.99
N ALA A 711 23.87 9.23 21.16
CA ALA A 711 23.35 8.86 22.47
C ALA A 711 22.15 7.94 22.38
N ALA A 712 21.98 7.08 23.38
CA ALA A 712 20.78 6.27 23.58
C ALA A 712 20.22 6.47 25.00
N ARG A 713 18.90 6.64 25.13
CA ARG A 713 18.20 6.79 26.41
C ARG A 713 16.98 5.89 26.46
N LEU A 714 16.77 5.23 27.61
CA LEU A 714 15.58 4.45 27.88
C LEU A 714 14.76 5.12 28.98
N TYR A 715 13.45 5.23 28.75
CA TYR A 715 12.46 5.69 29.73
C TYR A 715 11.39 4.61 29.85
N HIS A 716 10.74 4.48 31.02
CA HIS A 716 9.58 3.61 31.18
C HIS A 716 8.51 4.22 32.08
N ALA A 717 7.27 3.81 31.88
CA ALA A 717 6.14 4.07 32.79
C ALA A 717 5.14 2.91 32.67
N GLY A 718 4.82 2.30 33.82
CA GLY A 718 4.19 0.97 33.78
C GLY A 718 5.08 0.01 33.01
N SER A 719 4.51 -0.71 32.04
CA SER A 719 5.25 -1.58 31.13
C SER A 719 5.47 -1.02 29.72
N ASN A 720 5.27 0.31 29.54
CA ASN A 720 5.64 1.00 28.32
C ASN A 720 7.09 1.47 28.37
N VAL A 721 7.78 1.44 27.23
CA VAL A 721 9.19 1.83 27.14
C VAL A 721 9.39 2.81 25.97
N ARG A 722 10.15 3.88 26.21
CA ARG A 722 10.67 4.77 25.16
C ARG A 722 12.17 4.54 24.99
N LEU A 723 12.59 4.20 23.81
CA LEU A 723 13.99 4.28 23.38
C LEU A 723 14.17 5.56 22.55
N SER A 724 15.12 6.41 22.96
CA SER A 724 15.48 7.64 22.26
C SER A 724 16.90 7.53 21.74
N LEU A 725 17.11 7.69 20.43
CA LEU A 725 18.40 7.65 19.76
C LEU A 725 18.72 9.04 19.21
N THR A 726 19.79 9.66 19.70
CA THR A 726 20.31 10.93 19.16
C THR A 726 21.38 10.58 18.12
N MET A 727 21.22 11.11 16.90
CA MET A 727 22.08 10.82 15.76
C MET A 727 23.08 11.96 15.52
N ALA A 728 24.25 11.65 14.96
CA ALA A 728 25.23 12.66 14.55
C ALA A 728 24.66 13.61 13.48
N ASN A 729 23.87 13.08 12.56
CA ASN A 729 23.05 13.83 11.62
C ASN A 729 21.71 13.12 11.40
N LEU A 730 20.70 13.88 11.01
CA LEU A 730 19.38 13.33 10.69
C LEU A 730 18.77 14.13 9.52
N THR A 731 18.54 13.47 8.42
CA THR A 731 18.00 14.05 7.19
C THR A 731 16.62 13.47 6.87
N ASP A 732 15.84 14.22 6.12
CA ASP A 732 14.53 13.83 5.58
C ASP A 732 14.36 14.33 4.14
N THR A 733 15.42 14.31 3.37
CA THR A 733 15.53 14.84 2.00
C THR A 733 14.43 14.29 1.08
N TRP A 734 14.07 13.01 1.26
CA TRP A 734 13.06 12.29 0.46
C TRP A 734 11.64 12.35 1.06
N VAL A 735 11.43 13.21 2.07
CA VAL A 735 10.14 13.38 2.76
C VAL A 735 9.52 12.04 3.21
N PRO A 736 10.26 11.21 3.93
CA PRO A 736 9.78 9.89 4.33
C PRO A 736 8.74 9.98 5.44
N THR A 737 7.80 9.04 5.45
CA THR A 737 6.68 8.98 6.42
C THR A 737 7.15 8.99 7.88
N ASN A 738 8.30 8.36 8.18
CA ASN A 738 8.85 8.33 9.54
C ASN A 738 9.72 9.55 9.88
N GLY A 739 9.89 10.51 8.94
CA GLY A 739 10.56 11.78 9.18
C GLY A 739 12.10 11.73 9.20
N PHE A 740 12.71 10.63 8.68
CA PHE A 740 14.16 10.51 8.50
C PHE A 740 14.49 9.60 7.32
N ASP A 741 15.60 9.87 6.65
CA ASP A 741 16.14 9.04 5.55
C ASP A 741 17.61 8.69 5.77
N HIS A 742 18.16 7.85 4.88
CA HIS A 742 19.57 7.39 4.89
C HIS A 742 20.05 6.71 6.17
N VAL A 743 19.12 6.30 7.04
CA VAL A 743 19.40 5.42 8.17
C VAL A 743 18.24 4.44 8.35
N GLY A 744 18.57 3.19 8.58
CA GLY A 744 17.67 2.14 9.02
C GLY A 744 18.12 1.60 10.37
N PHE A 745 17.17 1.48 11.29
CA PHE A 745 17.39 0.96 12.63
C PHE A 745 16.92 -0.49 12.69
N SER A 746 17.77 -1.38 13.18
CA SER A 746 17.37 -2.71 13.63
C SER A 746 17.52 -2.77 15.15
N ILE A 747 16.38 -2.87 15.86
CA ILE A 747 16.34 -2.87 17.32
C ILE A 747 15.96 -4.26 17.78
N PHE A 748 16.86 -4.95 18.46
CA PHE A 748 16.66 -6.29 19.01
C PHE A 748 16.36 -6.20 20.49
N ILE A 749 15.33 -6.92 20.94
CA ILE A 749 14.83 -6.85 22.32
C ILE A 749 14.88 -8.24 22.92
N HIS A 750 15.66 -8.39 24.01
CA HIS A 750 15.66 -9.55 24.88
C HIS A 750 14.55 -9.43 25.92
N LEU A 751 13.67 -10.43 25.96
CA LEU A 751 12.58 -10.53 26.93
C LEU A 751 12.82 -11.73 27.85
N PRO A 752 13.37 -11.54 29.06
CA PRO A 752 13.83 -12.64 29.92
C PRO A 752 12.71 -13.60 30.37
N GLN A 753 11.46 -13.15 30.33
CA GLN A 753 10.29 -13.94 30.72
C GLN A 753 9.69 -14.75 29.55
N GLN A 754 10.18 -14.55 28.33
CA GLN A 754 9.73 -15.30 27.14
C GLN A 754 10.72 -16.39 26.80
N ALA A 755 10.23 -17.62 26.71
CA ALA A 755 11.03 -18.77 26.29
C ALA A 755 11.44 -18.65 24.81
N GLY A 756 12.56 -19.28 24.45
CA GLY A 756 13.07 -19.25 23.08
C GLY A 756 13.91 -17.99 22.82
N GLY A 757 13.96 -17.58 21.57
CA GLY A 757 14.78 -16.47 21.09
C GLY A 757 15.84 -16.91 20.09
N ASN A 758 16.37 -15.96 19.36
CA ASN A 758 17.40 -16.19 18.34
C ASN A 758 18.67 -15.37 18.69
N THR A 759 19.83 -15.89 18.42
CA THR A 759 21.10 -15.14 18.53
C THR A 759 21.47 -14.45 17.21
N LEU A 760 20.99 -14.98 16.08
CA LEU A 760 21.30 -14.50 14.75
C LEU A 760 20.51 -13.21 14.45
N LEU A 761 21.17 -12.22 13.84
CA LEU A 761 20.54 -10.98 13.39
C LEU A 761 20.12 -11.12 11.91
N PRO A 762 18.82 -11.22 11.60
CA PRO A 762 18.34 -11.45 10.24
C PRO A 762 18.83 -10.38 9.26
N LYS A 763 19.30 -10.81 8.07
CA LYS A 763 19.79 -9.97 6.96
C LYS A 763 21.02 -9.10 7.31
N ILE A 764 21.53 -9.12 8.55
CA ILE A 764 22.65 -8.26 9.03
C ILE A 764 23.99 -9.02 9.00
N ARG A 765 24.00 -10.36 8.93
CA ARG A 765 25.22 -11.22 8.93
C ARG A 765 26.02 -11.13 10.22
N ALA A 766 25.34 -10.98 11.35
CA ALA A 766 25.91 -10.90 12.69
C ALA A 766 25.07 -11.69 13.70
N ASN A 767 25.55 -11.75 14.94
CA ASN A 767 24.82 -12.33 16.07
C ASN A 767 24.71 -11.30 17.19
N MET A 768 23.76 -11.53 18.11
CA MET A 768 23.62 -10.74 19.35
C MET A 768 24.95 -10.74 20.12
N PRO A 769 25.30 -9.61 20.75
CA PRO A 769 26.45 -9.50 21.63
C PRO A 769 26.33 -10.50 22.81
N ASP A 770 27.50 -10.92 23.37
CA ASP A 770 27.62 -11.74 24.57
C ASP A 770 26.85 -13.10 24.55
N GLY A 771 26.40 -13.55 23.35
CA GLY A 771 25.60 -14.76 23.20
C GLY A 771 24.17 -14.64 23.71
N GLU A 772 23.70 -13.41 23.93
CA GLU A 772 22.32 -13.10 24.31
C GLU A 772 21.33 -13.51 23.20
N THR A 773 20.05 -13.65 23.54
CA THR A 773 18.97 -13.93 22.57
C THR A 773 18.01 -12.77 22.48
N TRP A 774 17.39 -12.60 21.33
CA TRP A 774 16.28 -11.65 21.15
C TRP A 774 14.96 -12.37 20.88
N GLN A 775 13.85 -11.82 21.39
CA GLN A 775 12.49 -12.31 21.14
C GLN A 775 11.70 -11.35 20.25
N ARG A 776 12.12 -10.09 20.17
CA ARG A 776 11.50 -9.05 19.30
C ARG A 776 12.58 -8.34 18.49
N GLN A 777 12.24 -8.03 17.24
CA GLN A 777 13.06 -7.18 16.36
C GLN A 777 12.19 -6.09 15.76
N VAL A 778 12.59 -4.83 15.88
CA VAL A 778 12.05 -3.72 15.08
C VAL A 778 12.97 -3.50 13.88
N VAL A 779 12.38 -3.33 12.71
CA VAL A 779 13.04 -2.83 11.50
C VAL A 779 12.34 -1.53 11.12
N ALA A 780 13.07 -0.42 11.25
CA ALA A 780 12.55 0.91 11.00
C ALA A 780 13.46 1.71 10.08
N PHE A 781 12.91 2.27 9.03
CA PHE A 781 13.57 3.25 8.16
C PHE A 781 12.53 4.24 7.64
N GLY A 782 12.89 5.17 6.76
CA GLY A 782 12.03 6.27 6.34
C GLY A 782 10.57 5.91 6.05
N TRP A 783 10.33 4.78 5.41
CA TRP A 783 8.99 4.34 4.94
C TRP A 783 8.52 3.02 5.57
N GLN A 784 9.29 2.42 6.47
CA GLN A 784 8.94 1.17 7.14
C GLN A 784 9.10 1.29 8.65
N ASN A 785 8.15 0.68 9.38
CA ASN A 785 8.21 0.48 10.82
C ASN A 785 7.50 -0.84 11.15
N SER A 786 8.26 -1.91 11.29
CA SER A 786 7.73 -3.27 11.47
C SER A 786 8.32 -3.93 12.71
N LEU A 787 7.50 -4.69 13.42
CA LEU A 787 7.90 -5.49 14.57
C LEU A 787 7.78 -6.99 14.22
N TYR A 788 8.80 -7.76 14.58
CA TYR A 788 8.88 -9.20 14.33
C TYR A 788 9.14 -9.96 15.64
N SER A 789 8.58 -11.17 15.77
CA SER A 789 9.04 -12.16 16.75
C SER A 789 10.26 -12.90 16.20
N SER A 790 11.00 -13.59 17.07
CA SER A 790 12.14 -14.42 16.65
C SER A 790 11.74 -15.73 15.98
N GLU A 791 10.46 -16.06 15.97
CA GLU A 791 9.95 -17.28 15.36
C GLU A 791 10.09 -17.25 13.84
N GLY A 792 10.67 -18.27 13.25
CA GLY A 792 10.91 -18.36 11.81
C GLY A 792 12.09 -17.51 11.28
N ALA A 793 12.75 -16.72 12.14
CA ALA A 793 13.88 -15.90 11.73
C ALA A 793 15.08 -16.74 11.26
N THR A 794 15.66 -16.35 10.11
CA THR A 794 16.86 -16.97 9.52
C THR A 794 17.87 -15.90 9.12
N ALA A 795 18.99 -16.31 8.57
CA ALA A 795 20.01 -15.37 8.05
C ALA A 795 19.48 -14.47 6.91
N SER A 796 18.48 -14.91 6.16
CA SER A 796 17.94 -14.22 4.99
C SER A 796 16.51 -13.71 5.19
N GLN A 797 15.82 -14.09 6.27
CA GLN A 797 14.43 -13.76 6.52
C GLN A 797 14.23 -13.20 7.94
N PHE A 798 13.44 -12.15 8.05
CA PHE A 798 12.94 -11.69 9.35
C PHE A 798 12.09 -12.79 10.01
N GLY A 799 11.82 -12.64 11.30
CA GLY A 799 10.89 -13.52 12.01
C GLY A 799 9.43 -13.27 11.59
N THR A 800 8.51 -13.87 12.35
CA THR A 800 7.07 -13.68 12.11
C THR A 800 6.66 -12.25 12.46
N PRO A 801 5.98 -11.52 11.56
CA PRO A 801 5.45 -10.18 11.85
C PRO A 801 4.46 -10.20 13.01
N ILE A 802 4.54 -9.23 13.88
CA ILE A 802 3.63 -9.03 15.02
C ILE A 802 3.31 -7.54 15.19
N SER A 803 2.21 -7.23 15.86
CA SER A 803 1.78 -5.87 16.15
C SER A 803 1.36 -5.68 17.60
N PRO A 804 1.35 -4.43 18.10
CA PRO A 804 1.72 -3.19 17.42
C PRO A 804 3.24 -3.01 17.34
N ALA A 805 3.72 -2.37 16.26
CA ALA A 805 5.07 -1.83 16.19
C ALA A 805 5.20 -0.58 17.11
N PRO A 806 6.41 -0.16 17.51
CA PRO A 806 6.58 1.07 18.27
C PRO A 806 6.12 2.29 17.47
N THR A 807 5.63 3.33 18.13
CA THR A 807 5.39 4.60 17.48
C THR A 807 6.71 5.35 17.33
N ILE A 808 6.97 5.90 16.11
CA ILE A 808 8.16 6.68 15.82
C ILE A 808 7.78 8.17 15.86
N THR A 809 8.57 8.97 16.60
CA THR A 809 8.51 10.43 16.55
C THR A 809 9.92 11.00 16.43
N VAL A 810 10.06 12.10 15.69
CA VAL A 810 11.36 12.70 15.39
C VAL A 810 11.42 14.12 15.90
N ASP A 811 12.42 14.41 16.75
CA ASP A 811 12.81 15.77 17.08
C ASP A 811 14.02 16.17 16.23
N LYS A 812 13.75 16.89 15.15
CA LYS A 812 14.78 17.36 14.21
C LYS A 812 15.75 18.34 14.85
N ALA A 813 15.31 19.13 15.85
CA ALA A 813 16.16 20.12 16.50
C ALA A 813 17.26 19.47 17.35
N SER A 814 16.94 18.39 18.05
CA SER A 814 17.89 17.59 18.81
C SER A 814 18.47 16.41 18.01
N ARG A 815 18.04 16.20 16.78
CA ARG A 815 18.40 15.03 15.91
C ARG A 815 18.07 13.71 16.61
N THR A 816 16.95 13.63 17.31
CA THR A 816 16.58 12.47 18.11
C THR A 816 15.37 11.75 17.51
N VAL A 817 15.50 10.44 17.33
CA VAL A 817 14.41 9.55 16.96
C VAL A 817 13.94 8.82 18.22
N HIS A 818 12.65 8.93 18.53
CA HIS A 818 12.02 8.26 19.65
C HIS A 818 11.22 7.06 19.15
N PHE A 819 11.42 5.91 19.76
CA PHE A 819 10.66 4.68 19.56
C PHE A 819 9.85 4.42 20.83
N ASP A 820 8.54 4.64 20.77
CA ASP A 820 7.62 4.38 21.88
C ASP A 820 7.04 2.99 21.76
N PHE A 821 7.49 2.08 22.61
CA PHE A 821 7.01 0.71 22.68
C PHE A 821 5.82 0.64 23.66
N PRO A 822 4.58 0.49 23.16
CA PRO A 822 3.48 0.18 24.06
C PRO A 822 3.69 -1.20 24.70
N SER A 823 3.13 -1.41 25.86
CA SER A 823 3.23 -2.67 26.63
C SER A 823 2.96 -3.91 25.78
N ALA A 824 2.02 -3.84 24.85
CA ALA A 824 1.67 -4.93 23.92
C ALA A 824 2.82 -5.34 23.00
N SER A 825 3.66 -4.40 22.52
CA SER A 825 4.83 -4.70 21.69
C SER A 825 5.84 -5.57 22.41
N LEU A 826 5.91 -5.43 23.74
CA LEU A 826 6.81 -6.19 24.63
C LEU A 826 6.14 -7.46 25.21
N GLY A 827 4.88 -7.75 24.82
CA GLY A 827 4.13 -8.90 25.30
C GLY A 827 3.53 -8.70 26.69
N ARG A 828 3.23 -7.46 27.09
CA ARG A 828 2.63 -7.04 28.37
C ARG A 828 3.37 -7.60 29.59
N PRO A 829 4.66 -7.28 29.76
CA PRO A 829 5.47 -7.82 30.83
C PRO A 829 4.99 -7.28 32.21
N GLU A 830 4.92 -8.18 33.20
CA GLU A 830 4.63 -7.81 34.59
C GLU A 830 5.82 -7.14 35.28
N SER A 831 7.04 -7.27 34.72
CA SER A 831 8.25 -6.54 35.14
C SER A 831 9.13 -6.25 33.94
N LEU A 832 9.75 -5.07 33.94
CA LEU A 832 10.76 -4.66 32.96
C LEU A 832 12.18 -5.07 33.36
N ASP A 833 12.40 -5.62 34.56
CA ASP A 833 13.72 -6.01 35.04
C ASP A 833 14.36 -7.04 34.09
N GLY A 834 15.56 -6.69 33.60
CA GLY A 834 16.34 -7.56 32.71
C GLY A 834 15.93 -7.56 31.24
N ILE A 835 14.94 -6.77 30.84
CA ILE A 835 14.71 -6.50 29.43
C ILE A 835 15.90 -5.71 28.87
N LYS A 836 16.43 -6.18 27.71
CA LYS A 836 17.60 -5.55 27.09
C LYS A 836 17.28 -5.14 25.65
N PHE A 837 17.83 -4.01 25.23
CA PHE A 837 17.77 -3.49 23.87
C PHE A 837 19.17 -3.52 23.25
N TYR A 838 19.28 -3.94 22.01
CA TYR A 838 20.46 -3.84 21.17
C TYR A 838 20.07 -3.16 19.87
N VAL A 839 20.74 -2.09 19.49
CA VAL A 839 20.44 -1.30 18.29
C VAL A 839 21.58 -1.39 17.32
N THR A 840 21.28 -1.61 16.03
CA THR A 840 22.25 -1.47 14.94
C THR A 840 21.70 -0.52 13.89
N THR A 841 22.60 0.20 13.21
CA THR A 841 22.26 1.07 12.08
C THR A 841 22.86 0.58 10.79
N TRP A 842 22.11 0.72 9.70
CA TRP A 842 22.47 0.53 8.30
C TRP A 842 21.51 1.35 7.44
N ASP A 843 21.72 1.38 6.11
CA ASP A 843 20.76 2.01 5.21
C ASP A 843 19.98 0.96 4.43
N LEU A 844 18.70 1.29 4.14
CA LEU A 844 17.80 0.50 3.31
C LEU A 844 17.43 1.31 2.06
N ASP A 845 17.28 0.61 0.95
CA ASP A 845 16.71 1.19 -0.25
C ASP A 845 15.21 1.47 -0.03
N GLY A 846 14.80 2.72 -0.22
CA GLY A 846 13.42 3.14 0.01
C GLY A 846 12.40 2.48 -0.93
N LEU A 847 12.83 2.03 -2.11
CA LEU A 847 11.95 1.38 -3.09
C LEU A 847 11.73 -0.10 -2.76
N SER A 848 12.81 -0.84 -2.48
CA SER A 848 12.75 -2.30 -2.30
C SER A 848 12.69 -2.75 -0.86
N SER A 849 12.88 -1.84 0.11
CA SER A 849 13.06 -2.17 1.54
C SER A 849 14.21 -3.16 1.81
N SER A 850 15.17 -3.24 0.89
CA SER A 850 16.34 -4.09 1.01
C SER A 850 17.49 -3.33 1.63
N TYR A 851 18.34 -4.05 2.40
CA TYR A 851 19.58 -3.46 2.90
C TYR A 851 20.50 -3.11 1.74
N ARG A 852 21.05 -1.88 1.73
CA ARG A 852 21.99 -1.46 0.70
C ARG A 852 23.21 -2.36 0.67
N PRO A 853 23.73 -2.70 -0.52
CA PRO A 853 24.85 -3.61 -0.66
C PRO A 853 26.13 -3.06 -0.03
N LEU A 854 26.93 -3.95 0.56
CA LEU A 854 28.32 -3.70 0.94
C LEU A 854 29.23 -4.38 -0.09
N GLN A 855 30.12 -3.63 -0.71
CA GLN A 855 31.00 -4.09 -1.79
C GLN A 855 32.45 -3.67 -1.54
N ALA A 856 33.38 -4.24 -2.28
CA ALA A 856 34.79 -3.86 -2.18
C ALA A 856 35.05 -2.45 -2.73
N GLU A 857 34.34 -2.08 -3.80
CA GLU A 857 34.50 -0.79 -4.49
C GLU A 857 33.31 0.13 -4.17
N LEU A 858 33.59 1.44 -4.21
CA LEU A 858 32.61 2.48 -3.89
C LEU A 858 31.75 2.81 -5.10
N GLY A 859 30.45 2.80 -4.93
CA GLY A 859 29.45 3.17 -5.94
C GLY A 859 28.49 4.25 -5.47
N PRO A 860 27.59 4.71 -6.35
CA PRO A 860 26.61 5.73 -6.01
C PRO A 860 25.73 5.34 -4.80
N TRP A 861 25.21 4.11 -4.79
CA TRP A 861 24.22 3.62 -3.84
C TRP A 861 24.65 2.38 -3.05
N ASN A 862 25.93 2.03 -3.03
CA ASN A 862 26.47 0.93 -2.23
C ASN A 862 27.54 1.41 -1.26
N PHE A 863 27.60 0.79 -0.10
CA PHE A 863 28.70 0.98 0.86
C PHE A 863 29.95 0.26 0.35
N ALA A 864 31.14 0.74 0.71
CA ALA A 864 32.38 0.14 0.31
C ALA A 864 33.30 -0.21 1.47
N GLY A 865 34.35 -0.98 1.17
CA GLY A 865 35.38 -1.40 2.15
C GLY A 865 35.10 -2.74 2.80
N GLY A 866 34.12 -3.49 2.30
CA GLY A 866 33.79 -4.85 2.76
C GLY A 866 33.37 -5.76 1.62
N THR A 867 32.87 -6.92 1.97
CA THR A 867 32.39 -7.96 1.06
C THR A 867 30.96 -8.36 1.39
N ASP A 868 30.35 -9.18 0.57
CA ASP A 868 29.03 -9.77 0.81
C ASP A 868 28.99 -10.76 2.00
N GLN A 869 30.11 -11.00 2.68
CA GLN A 869 30.22 -11.84 3.88
C GLN A 869 30.34 -11.00 5.17
N ASP A 870 30.61 -9.71 5.06
CA ASP A 870 30.81 -8.85 6.21
C ASP A 870 29.48 -8.34 6.76
N ALA A 871 29.44 -7.99 8.07
CA ALA A 871 28.24 -7.55 8.74
C ALA A 871 27.73 -6.20 8.20
N LEU A 872 26.42 -6.07 8.01
CA LEU A 872 25.75 -4.84 7.64
C LEU A 872 25.44 -4.03 8.90
N ILE A 873 26.48 -3.53 9.56
CA ILE A 873 26.38 -2.65 10.74
C ILE A 873 27.32 -1.48 10.50
N TRP A 874 26.75 -0.26 10.49
CA TRP A 874 27.55 0.97 10.49
C TRP A 874 27.90 1.37 11.90
N ASP A 875 26.91 1.37 12.80
CA ASP A 875 27.06 1.70 14.21
C ASP A 875 26.16 0.82 15.07
N ASP A 876 26.49 0.60 16.34
CA ASP A 876 25.70 -0.20 17.25
C ASP A 876 25.82 0.27 18.71
N THR A 877 24.88 -0.11 19.56
CA THR A 877 24.93 0.14 20.99
C THR A 877 25.45 -1.08 21.76
N PRO A 878 26.02 -0.94 22.98
CA PRO A 878 26.06 -2.05 23.90
C PRO A 878 24.63 -2.52 24.26
N LEU A 879 24.53 -3.64 24.96
CA LEU A 879 23.23 -4.09 25.49
C LEU A 879 22.71 -3.10 26.54
N LEU A 880 21.60 -2.43 26.21
CA LEU A 880 20.92 -1.47 27.08
C LEU A 880 19.94 -2.21 27.99
N SER A 881 20.24 -2.40 29.27
CA SER A 881 19.42 -3.19 30.20
C SER A 881 18.54 -2.28 31.07
N LEU A 882 17.22 -2.59 31.10
CA LEU A 882 16.25 -1.93 31.98
C LEU A 882 16.25 -2.52 33.39
N SER A 883 15.94 -1.66 34.37
CA SER A 883 15.60 -2.00 35.73
C SER A 883 14.52 -1.07 36.26
N GLU A 884 13.50 -1.60 36.91
CA GLU A 884 12.43 -0.83 37.56
C GLU A 884 12.81 -0.22 38.91
N LYS A 885 14.08 -0.38 39.38
CA LYS A 885 14.58 0.09 40.67
C LYS A 885 15.12 1.49 40.59
#